data_fcb9a95b4c8864323cea8ee5c44b113a
#
_entry.id   fcb9a95b4c8864323cea8ee5c44b113a
#
_cell.length_a   1.000
_cell.length_b   1.000
_cell.length_c   1.000
_cell.angle_alpha   90.00
_cell.angle_beta   90.00
_cell.angle_gamma   90.00
#
_symmetry.space_group_name_H-M   'P 1'
#
loop_
_entity.id
_entity.type
_entity.pdbx_description
1 polymer ?
#
loop_
_entity_poly.entity_id
_entity_poly.type
_entity_poly.pdbx_seq_one_letter_code
_entity_poly.pdbx_strand_id
1 'polypeptide(L)'
;MTIPVHTLGDYLDLLSEQNLLAAPIPAGLDRSQRVTGLTCDSRQVVPGSLFIRKGAHFHPKFLEMARDQGAMACVSQEEDTVPGLPRIAITDTRKVLAPLADRFYDHPSGKLKVIGITGTKGKSSTAYYMKSILDRYQESQGRGETGVVSSIDTYDGVERFESHLTTPEPLDLQRHFANAAQTGLEYVTMEVSSQALKYHRSLCTEFAAACFLNIGYDHISPIEHPDFEDYFASKLKIFAQAHISCVNLDCDHAQRVMEAAQAAGAPIITFSQKDPTAQVYASDVHKEDGQILFTLRTPRYTRQMRLTMPGLFNVENALGAAALCEALDIPEWAVYDGLVRARVPGRMEVYANADGRVLSIVDYAHNRLSFETLFSSVRAEYPERELAIVFGCPGKKAYDRRHDLGEAAGAWCDRVYLTEEDSGEEDTLDICNEIRPNVEKGKARCRIIPNRGEAIRQAVLESEKPTVLLLTGKGRETRQKRGTEYIDTPTDVEYVQAFLQEYDLRHRLTPATPAQKALETLPALEQVKGKTFVICLPEHGQDIAADAAAITAAGGTAVLMQDRAQALSTAQSMHVDKLIYFVDEEPSLALGENRQAELLRMDGKKAAALLEEGTLPAALAETLKLALQAVEGGVGRCVILSRTGEHVLLLEALGQRVLGICVSA
;
A
#
# COMPACT_ATOMS: atom_id res chain seq x y z
N MET A 1 -25.09 -6.34 3.43
CA MET A 1 -25.09 -5.11 4.28
C MET A 1 -26.53 -4.76 4.63
N THR A 2 -26.87 -4.67 5.92
CA THR A 2 -28.19 -4.15 6.32
C THR A 2 -28.09 -2.63 6.39
N ILE A 3 -28.55 -1.95 5.33
CA ILE A 3 -28.53 -0.48 5.27
C ILE A 3 -29.64 0.05 6.18
N PRO A 4 -29.35 0.99 7.10
CA PRO A 4 -30.37 1.64 7.92
C PRO A 4 -31.46 2.28 7.07
N VAL A 5 -32.65 2.37 7.62
CA VAL A 5 -33.82 2.91 6.90
C VAL A 5 -33.91 4.41 7.13
N HIS A 6 -33.51 5.20 6.13
CA HIS A 6 -33.72 6.65 6.12
C HIS A 6 -34.70 7.02 5.02
N THR A 7 -35.54 8.00 5.29
CA THR A 7 -36.53 8.54 4.35
C THR A 7 -35.91 9.69 3.54
N LEU A 8 -36.50 10.03 2.42
CA LEU A 8 -36.12 11.22 1.65
C LEU A 8 -36.21 12.49 2.52
N GLY A 9 -37.20 12.53 3.44
CA GLY A 9 -37.35 13.61 4.41
C GLY A 9 -36.12 13.84 5.26
N ASP A 10 -35.49 12.74 5.77
CA ASP A 10 -34.29 12.83 6.60
C ASP A 10 -33.11 13.48 5.86
N TYR A 11 -32.94 13.19 4.53
CA TYR A 11 -31.91 13.81 3.71
C TYR A 11 -32.21 15.26 3.37
N LEU A 12 -33.47 15.59 3.11
CA LEU A 12 -33.88 16.98 2.84
C LEU A 12 -33.71 17.86 4.08
N ASP A 13 -34.05 17.35 5.27
CA ASP A 13 -33.84 18.05 6.53
C ASP A 13 -32.34 18.25 6.80
N LEU A 14 -31.51 17.21 6.63
CA LEU A 14 -30.06 17.31 6.73
C LEU A 14 -29.48 18.42 5.83
N LEU A 15 -29.89 18.45 4.56
CA LEU A 15 -29.44 19.46 3.62
C LEU A 15 -29.89 20.87 3.99
N SER A 16 -31.10 21.00 4.52
CA SER A 16 -31.66 22.28 4.98
C SER A 16 -30.97 22.79 6.25
N GLU A 17 -30.79 21.94 7.24
CA GLU A 17 -30.14 22.27 8.52
C GLU A 17 -28.69 22.72 8.34
N GLN A 18 -27.99 22.13 7.40
CA GLN A 18 -26.61 22.47 7.06
C GLN A 18 -26.47 23.62 6.03
N ASN A 19 -27.59 24.23 5.62
CA ASN A 19 -27.61 25.29 4.60
C ASN A 19 -26.98 24.90 3.28
N LEU A 20 -27.19 23.66 2.86
CA LEU A 20 -26.62 23.08 1.62
C LEU A 20 -27.59 23.12 0.43
N LEU A 21 -28.85 23.50 0.63
CA LEU A 21 -29.81 23.72 -0.44
C LEU A 21 -29.56 25.06 -1.16
N ALA A 22 -29.55 25.04 -2.50
CA ALA A 22 -29.41 26.23 -3.33
C ALA A 22 -30.78 26.83 -3.78
N ALA A 23 -31.84 26.04 -3.67
CA ALA A 23 -33.21 26.45 -4.02
C ALA A 23 -34.23 25.71 -3.15
N PRO A 24 -35.51 26.18 -3.11
CA PRO A 24 -36.57 25.46 -2.43
C PRO A 24 -36.70 24.02 -2.94
N ILE A 25 -37.08 23.13 -2.03
CA ILE A 25 -37.31 21.71 -2.33
C ILE A 25 -38.44 21.60 -3.36
N PRO A 26 -38.26 20.80 -4.46
CA PRO A 26 -39.30 20.61 -5.46
C PRO A 26 -40.63 20.12 -4.86
N ALA A 27 -41.73 20.70 -5.33
CA ALA A 27 -43.05 20.24 -4.93
C ALA A 27 -43.31 18.82 -5.47
N GLY A 28 -44.03 17.99 -4.70
CA GLY A 28 -44.46 16.66 -5.10
C GLY A 28 -43.46 15.53 -4.76
N LEU A 29 -42.34 15.83 -4.09
CA LEU A 29 -41.50 14.80 -3.49
C LEU A 29 -42.16 14.16 -2.29
N ASP A 30 -42.31 12.84 -2.29
CA ASP A 30 -42.80 12.09 -1.14
C ASP A 30 -41.67 11.93 -0.10
N ARG A 31 -41.70 12.77 0.92
CA ARG A 31 -40.69 12.78 2.01
C ARG A 31 -40.69 11.49 2.83
N SER A 32 -41.78 10.71 2.82
CA SER A 32 -41.88 9.44 3.54
C SER A 32 -41.21 8.27 2.81
N GLN A 33 -40.89 8.46 1.53
CA GLN A 33 -40.29 7.44 0.69
C GLN A 33 -38.90 7.05 1.20
N ARG A 34 -38.68 5.75 1.30
CA ARG A 34 -37.40 5.20 1.76
C ARG A 34 -36.32 5.37 0.68
N VAL A 35 -35.15 5.86 1.05
CA VAL A 35 -33.97 5.88 0.19
C VAL A 35 -33.28 4.52 0.24
N THR A 36 -33.26 3.83 -0.89
CA THR A 36 -32.72 2.46 -1.03
C THR A 36 -31.30 2.41 -1.54
N GLY A 37 -30.81 3.50 -2.13
CA GLY A 37 -29.47 3.62 -2.69
C GLY A 37 -29.00 5.08 -2.72
N LEU A 38 -27.69 5.25 -2.67
CA LEU A 38 -27.00 6.54 -2.80
C LEU A 38 -25.79 6.34 -3.70
N THR A 39 -25.77 6.95 -4.89
CA THR A 39 -24.71 6.73 -5.86
C THR A 39 -24.47 7.92 -6.77
N CYS A 40 -23.22 8.04 -7.26
CA CYS A 40 -22.84 8.96 -8.34
C CYS A 40 -22.72 8.22 -9.71
N ASP A 41 -22.90 6.90 -9.75
CA ASP A 41 -22.82 6.10 -10.97
C ASP A 41 -24.21 5.67 -11.42
N SER A 42 -24.66 6.14 -12.59
CA SER A 42 -25.96 5.82 -13.12
C SER A 42 -26.18 4.31 -13.34
N ARG A 43 -25.13 3.52 -13.48
CA ARG A 43 -25.19 2.05 -13.63
C ARG A 43 -25.50 1.31 -12.31
N GLN A 44 -25.28 1.97 -11.17
CA GLN A 44 -25.50 1.43 -9.82
C GLN A 44 -26.82 1.90 -9.21
N VAL A 45 -27.61 2.65 -9.94
CA VAL A 45 -28.92 3.10 -9.47
C VAL A 45 -29.86 1.89 -9.33
N VAL A 46 -30.56 1.85 -8.22
CA VAL A 46 -31.67 0.91 -7.97
C VAL A 46 -32.96 1.69 -7.69
N PRO A 47 -34.16 1.10 -7.85
CA PRO A 47 -35.40 1.80 -7.57
C PRO A 47 -35.44 2.40 -6.17
N GLY A 48 -35.71 3.70 -6.07
CA GLY A 48 -35.68 4.45 -4.81
C GLY A 48 -34.32 5.04 -4.43
N SER A 49 -33.34 5.07 -5.35
CA SER A 49 -32.04 5.72 -5.11
C SER A 49 -32.12 7.24 -5.18
N LEU A 50 -31.26 7.90 -4.40
CA LEU A 50 -30.82 9.27 -4.66
C LEU A 50 -29.58 9.22 -5.56
N PHE A 51 -29.70 9.82 -6.75
CA PHE A 51 -28.61 9.94 -7.69
C PHE A 51 -27.90 11.29 -7.51
N ILE A 52 -26.57 11.30 -7.29
CA ILE A 52 -25.81 12.53 -7.09
C ILE A 52 -25.02 12.82 -8.37
N ARG A 53 -25.31 13.94 -9.01
CA ARG A 53 -24.57 14.39 -10.18
C ARG A 53 -23.17 14.85 -9.77
N LYS A 54 -22.16 14.18 -10.29
CA LYS A 54 -20.76 14.47 -10.03
C LYS A 54 -19.90 14.25 -11.27
N GLY A 55 -18.84 15.04 -11.41
CA GLY A 55 -17.80 14.86 -12.42
C GLY A 55 -17.82 15.93 -13.52
N ALA A 56 -16.59 16.35 -13.94
CA ALA A 56 -16.39 17.35 -14.98
C ALA A 56 -16.82 16.86 -16.39
N HIS A 57 -16.81 15.55 -16.63
CA HIS A 57 -17.19 14.93 -17.89
C HIS A 57 -18.57 14.27 -17.82
N PHE A 58 -19.45 14.82 -16.98
CA PHE A 58 -20.81 14.31 -16.85
C PHE A 58 -21.59 14.50 -18.15
N HIS A 59 -22.28 13.47 -18.61
CA HIS A 59 -23.13 13.52 -19.80
C HIS A 59 -24.61 13.46 -19.40
N PRO A 60 -25.52 14.32 -19.97
CA PRO A 60 -26.94 14.34 -19.66
C PRO A 60 -27.66 12.99 -19.73
N LYS A 61 -27.23 12.09 -20.64
CA LYS A 61 -27.76 10.73 -20.72
C LYS A 61 -27.67 9.94 -19.41
N PHE A 62 -26.75 10.29 -18.50
CA PHE A 62 -26.64 9.61 -17.20
C PHE A 62 -27.82 9.96 -16.26
N LEU A 63 -28.43 11.14 -16.43
CA LEU A 63 -29.68 11.47 -15.74
C LEU A 63 -30.84 10.64 -16.26
N GLU A 64 -30.93 10.45 -17.58
CA GLU A 64 -31.94 9.60 -18.20
C GLU A 64 -31.80 8.15 -17.73
N MET A 65 -30.57 7.61 -17.74
CA MET A 65 -30.29 6.27 -17.21
C MET A 65 -30.69 6.16 -15.72
N ALA A 66 -30.35 7.13 -14.90
CA ALA A 66 -30.71 7.13 -13.47
C ALA A 66 -32.22 7.13 -13.29
N ARG A 67 -32.97 7.96 -14.04
CA ARG A 67 -34.44 7.96 -14.06
C ARG A 67 -35.01 6.60 -14.44
N ASP A 68 -34.52 6.04 -15.56
CA ASP A 68 -35.03 4.80 -16.13
C ASP A 68 -34.77 3.59 -15.23
N GLN A 69 -33.73 3.65 -14.39
CA GLN A 69 -33.44 2.66 -13.35
C GLN A 69 -34.18 2.94 -12.03
N GLY A 70 -34.98 3.99 -11.97
CA GLY A 70 -35.87 4.26 -10.83
C GLY A 70 -35.27 5.12 -9.72
N ALA A 71 -34.31 6.00 -10.05
CA ALA A 71 -33.90 7.04 -9.12
C ALA A 71 -35.09 7.93 -8.75
N MET A 72 -35.27 8.22 -7.45
CA MET A 72 -36.38 9.05 -6.97
C MET A 72 -36.13 10.54 -7.15
N ALA A 73 -34.88 10.97 -7.10
CA ALA A 73 -34.45 12.34 -7.30
C ALA A 73 -32.96 12.40 -7.70
N CYS A 74 -32.58 13.50 -8.32
CA CYS A 74 -31.20 13.87 -8.58
C CYS A 74 -30.76 15.01 -7.66
N VAL A 75 -29.68 14.84 -6.92
CA VAL A 75 -29.02 15.88 -6.14
C VAL A 75 -27.94 16.52 -7.00
N SER A 76 -28.07 17.82 -7.32
CA SER A 76 -27.20 18.47 -8.30
C SER A 76 -26.97 19.94 -7.99
N GLN A 77 -25.72 20.38 -8.13
CA GLN A 77 -25.33 21.78 -8.18
C GLN A 77 -25.69 22.42 -9.51
N GLU A 78 -25.57 21.66 -10.59
CA GLU A 78 -25.81 22.09 -11.95
C GLU A 78 -27.31 22.10 -12.33
N GLU A 79 -27.68 22.88 -13.34
CA GLU A 79 -29.08 23.08 -13.74
C GLU A 79 -29.63 22.00 -14.69
N ASP A 80 -28.82 21.04 -15.08
CA ASP A 80 -29.28 19.95 -15.96
C ASP A 80 -30.43 19.18 -15.33
N THR A 81 -31.51 19.00 -16.10
CA THR A 81 -32.72 18.28 -15.68
C THR A 81 -33.22 17.35 -16.77
N VAL A 82 -33.90 16.29 -16.39
CA VAL A 82 -34.64 15.42 -17.32
C VAL A 82 -36.07 15.25 -16.79
N PRO A 83 -37.09 15.20 -17.71
CA PRO A 83 -38.47 14.98 -17.30
C PRO A 83 -38.62 13.69 -16.50
N GLY A 84 -39.37 13.76 -15.40
CA GLY A 84 -39.61 12.58 -14.52
C GLY A 84 -38.53 12.29 -13.48
N LEU A 85 -37.44 13.07 -13.41
CA LEU A 85 -36.45 12.99 -12.34
C LEU A 85 -36.34 14.34 -11.62
N PRO A 86 -36.97 14.50 -10.45
CA PRO A 86 -36.91 15.75 -9.68
C PRO A 86 -35.48 16.11 -9.31
N ARG A 87 -35.11 17.39 -9.44
CA ARG A 87 -33.79 17.90 -9.06
C ARG A 87 -33.85 18.56 -7.68
N ILE A 88 -33.04 18.08 -6.75
CA ILE A 88 -32.75 18.75 -5.47
C ILE A 88 -31.52 19.62 -5.72
N ALA A 89 -31.71 20.93 -5.74
CA ALA A 89 -30.67 21.90 -6.01
C ALA A 89 -29.81 22.12 -4.76
N ILE A 90 -28.50 21.97 -4.92
CA ILE A 90 -27.51 22.09 -3.83
C ILE A 90 -26.46 23.16 -4.15
N THR A 91 -25.80 23.69 -3.09
CA THR A 91 -24.79 24.74 -3.21
C THR A 91 -23.45 24.24 -3.70
N ASP A 92 -23.02 23.04 -3.27
CA ASP A 92 -21.69 22.46 -3.56
C ASP A 92 -21.73 20.94 -3.41
N THR A 93 -21.56 20.23 -4.50
CA THR A 93 -21.56 18.76 -4.55
C THR A 93 -20.51 18.14 -3.62
N ARG A 94 -19.33 18.77 -3.48
CA ARG A 94 -18.24 18.26 -2.63
C ARG A 94 -18.57 18.33 -1.15
N LYS A 95 -19.30 19.39 -0.73
CA LYS A 95 -19.74 19.55 0.68
C LYS A 95 -20.92 18.65 1.03
N VAL A 96 -21.72 18.26 0.05
CA VAL A 96 -22.95 17.48 0.25
C VAL A 96 -22.70 15.98 0.30
N LEU A 97 -21.70 15.49 -0.44
CA LEU A 97 -21.45 14.05 -0.58
C LEU A 97 -21.19 13.34 0.75
N ALA A 98 -20.32 13.88 1.58
CA ALA A 98 -19.97 13.23 2.84
C ALA A 98 -21.13 13.20 3.85
N PRO A 99 -21.87 14.30 4.09
CA PRO A 99 -23.05 14.25 4.96
C PRO A 99 -24.15 13.28 4.48
N LEU A 100 -24.40 13.21 3.15
CA LEU A 100 -25.38 12.26 2.62
C LEU A 100 -24.89 10.80 2.80
N ALA A 101 -23.61 10.52 2.54
CA ALA A 101 -23.03 9.20 2.71
C ALA A 101 -23.01 8.78 4.19
N ASP A 102 -22.60 9.67 5.08
CA ASP A 102 -22.57 9.43 6.52
C ASP A 102 -23.97 9.09 7.06
N ARG A 103 -24.99 9.86 6.66
CA ARG A 103 -26.40 9.56 6.99
C ARG A 103 -26.85 8.22 6.41
N PHE A 104 -26.49 7.92 5.14
CA PHE A 104 -26.91 6.71 4.47
C PHE A 104 -26.38 5.44 5.17
N TYR A 105 -25.17 5.50 5.71
CA TYR A 105 -24.56 4.41 6.47
C TYR A 105 -24.73 4.53 8.00
N ASP A 106 -25.56 5.48 8.48
CA ASP A 106 -25.90 5.66 9.89
C ASP A 106 -24.68 5.95 10.78
N HIS A 107 -23.94 7.00 10.42
CA HIS A 107 -22.79 7.52 11.18
C HIS A 107 -21.76 6.45 11.54
N PRO A 108 -21.22 5.72 10.55
CA PRO A 108 -20.45 4.51 10.84
C PRO A 108 -19.11 4.79 11.51
N SER A 109 -18.47 5.94 11.29
CA SER A 109 -17.20 6.30 11.95
C SER A 109 -17.35 6.45 13.46
N GLY A 110 -18.50 6.91 13.95
CA GLY A 110 -18.79 7.00 15.39
C GLY A 110 -18.95 5.64 16.10
N LYS A 111 -19.08 4.55 15.33
CA LYS A 111 -19.15 3.17 15.84
C LYS A 111 -17.78 2.49 15.93
N LEU A 112 -16.72 3.18 15.53
CA LEU A 112 -15.35 2.71 15.39
C LEU A 112 -14.39 3.65 16.13
N LYS A 113 -13.19 3.19 16.39
CA LYS A 113 -12.04 4.04 16.72
C LYS A 113 -11.26 4.32 15.44
N VAL A 114 -11.67 5.36 14.70
CA VAL A 114 -10.99 5.76 13.47
C VAL A 114 -9.77 6.62 13.82
N ILE A 115 -8.61 6.28 13.27
CA ILE A 115 -7.33 6.98 13.50
C ILE A 115 -6.93 7.67 12.20
N GLY A 116 -6.84 9.01 12.22
CA GLY A 116 -6.48 9.81 11.06
C GLY A 116 -5.01 10.23 11.07
N ILE A 117 -4.29 10.03 9.96
CA ILE A 117 -2.87 10.40 9.86
C ILE A 117 -2.67 11.29 8.65
N THR A 118 -2.20 12.53 8.87
CA THR A 118 -1.83 13.48 7.81
C THR A 118 -0.39 13.93 7.92
N GLY A 119 0.13 14.45 6.85
CA GLY A 119 1.50 14.94 6.72
C GLY A 119 1.92 14.94 5.25
N THR A 120 3.04 15.58 4.93
CA THR A 120 3.63 15.49 3.59
C THR A 120 4.24 14.10 3.41
N LYS A 121 5.00 13.62 4.38
CA LYS A 121 5.70 12.32 4.39
C LYS A 121 5.33 11.48 5.60
N GLY A 122 5.61 10.17 5.54
CA GLY A 122 5.49 9.25 6.66
C GLY A 122 4.07 8.71 6.93
N LYS A 123 3.03 9.19 6.26
CA LYS A 123 1.64 8.76 6.50
C LYS A 123 1.47 7.24 6.44
N SER A 124 1.90 6.61 5.34
CA SER A 124 1.79 5.16 5.15
C SER A 124 2.61 4.40 6.20
N SER A 125 3.86 4.84 6.46
CA SER A 125 4.71 4.20 7.46
C SER A 125 4.08 4.26 8.85
N THR A 126 3.57 5.41 9.26
CA THR A 126 2.90 5.58 10.55
C THR A 126 1.59 4.78 10.61
N ALA A 127 0.83 4.72 9.51
CA ALA A 127 -0.41 3.94 9.44
C ALA A 127 -0.15 2.44 9.62
N TYR A 128 0.90 1.93 8.98
CA TYR A 128 1.28 0.52 9.13
C TYR A 128 1.94 0.21 10.48
N TYR A 129 2.66 1.16 11.08
CA TYR A 129 3.10 1.02 12.46
C TYR A 129 1.90 0.94 13.40
N MET A 130 0.92 1.83 13.25
CA MET A 130 -0.33 1.76 14.03
C MET A 130 -1.06 0.44 13.80
N LYS A 131 -1.24 0.03 12.53
CA LYS A 131 -1.87 -1.25 12.21
C LYS A 131 -1.16 -2.42 12.89
N SER A 132 0.17 -2.50 12.79
CA SER A 132 0.96 -3.55 13.43
C SER A 132 0.80 -3.57 14.96
N ILE A 133 0.79 -2.41 15.59
CA ILE A 133 0.58 -2.27 17.04
C ILE A 133 -0.83 -2.72 17.43
N LEU A 134 -1.83 -2.24 16.71
CA LEU A 134 -3.23 -2.53 17.00
C LEU A 134 -3.58 -3.99 16.72
N ASP A 135 -3.04 -4.58 15.65
CA ASP A 135 -3.21 -6.01 15.35
C ASP A 135 -2.66 -6.88 16.50
N ARG A 136 -1.47 -6.54 17.02
CA ARG A 136 -0.90 -7.22 18.20
C ARG A 136 -1.78 -7.06 19.44
N TYR A 137 -2.29 -5.86 19.65
CA TYR A 137 -3.19 -5.60 20.77
C TYR A 137 -4.50 -6.38 20.65
N GLN A 138 -5.13 -6.41 19.47
CA GLN A 138 -6.35 -7.16 19.21
C GLN A 138 -6.14 -8.67 19.29
N GLU A 139 -5.02 -9.18 18.75
CA GLU A 139 -4.65 -10.59 18.84
C GLU A 139 -4.59 -11.07 20.29
N SER A 140 -4.03 -10.26 21.21
CA SER A 140 -3.97 -10.59 22.63
C SER A 140 -5.34 -10.72 23.30
N GLN A 141 -6.37 -10.14 22.69
CA GLN A 141 -7.76 -10.20 23.14
C GLN A 141 -8.57 -11.27 22.40
N GLY A 142 -7.90 -12.08 21.56
CA GLY A 142 -8.58 -13.11 20.75
C GLY A 142 -9.39 -12.53 19.58
N ARG A 143 -9.08 -11.29 19.15
CA ARG A 143 -9.73 -10.63 18.01
C ARG A 143 -8.85 -10.68 16.76
N GLY A 144 -9.45 -10.46 15.59
CA GLY A 144 -8.76 -10.42 14.31
C GLY A 144 -7.95 -9.13 14.06
N GLU A 145 -7.43 -9.01 12.85
CA GLU A 145 -6.71 -7.81 12.42
C GLU A 145 -7.59 -6.57 12.34
N THR A 146 -6.97 -5.40 12.37
CA THR A 146 -7.63 -4.09 12.33
C THR A 146 -7.79 -3.57 10.90
N GLY A 147 -8.74 -2.66 10.69
CA GLY A 147 -8.97 -2.03 9.40
C GLY A 147 -7.85 -1.06 9.02
N VAL A 148 -7.62 -0.90 7.72
CA VAL A 148 -6.71 0.10 7.15
C VAL A 148 -7.29 0.70 5.89
N VAL A 149 -7.11 2.02 5.73
CA VAL A 149 -7.40 2.78 4.50
C VAL A 149 -6.16 3.60 4.19
N SER A 150 -5.37 3.18 3.22
CA SER A 150 -4.07 3.77 2.94
C SER A 150 -3.84 3.99 1.45
N SER A 151 -2.70 4.55 1.08
CA SER A 151 -2.26 4.61 -0.32
C SER A 151 -1.73 3.27 -0.84
N ILE A 152 -1.58 2.28 0.03
CA ILE A 152 -1.06 0.95 -0.31
C ILE A 152 -2.23 0.00 -0.53
N ASP A 153 -3.02 -0.25 0.51
CA ASP A 153 -4.20 -1.10 0.44
C ASP A 153 -5.33 -0.57 1.33
N THR A 154 -6.51 -1.12 1.11
CA THR A 154 -7.69 -0.94 1.95
C THR A 154 -8.16 -2.31 2.45
N TYR A 155 -8.39 -2.40 3.77
CA TYR A 155 -9.04 -3.53 4.42
C TYR A 155 -10.07 -3.04 5.42
N ASP A 156 -11.32 -3.47 5.26
CA ASP A 156 -12.47 -3.02 6.05
C ASP A 156 -13.25 -4.18 6.73
N GLY A 157 -12.62 -5.36 6.78
CA GLY A 157 -13.25 -6.56 7.33
C GLY A 157 -14.08 -7.36 6.32
N VAL A 158 -14.50 -6.76 5.21
CA VAL A 158 -15.23 -7.39 4.10
C VAL A 158 -14.38 -7.45 2.85
N GLU A 159 -13.77 -6.31 2.49
CA GLU A 159 -12.99 -6.14 1.27
C GLU A 159 -11.52 -5.93 1.62
N ARG A 160 -10.64 -6.49 0.75
CA ARG A 160 -9.21 -6.18 0.76
C ARG A 160 -8.74 -6.01 -0.68
N PHE A 161 -8.15 -4.85 -0.98
CA PHE A 161 -7.66 -4.54 -2.33
C PHE A 161 -6.55 -3.49 -2.29
N GLU A 162 -5.75 -3.43 -3.36
CA GLU A 162 -4.76 -2.37 -3.59
C GLU A 162 -5.47 -1.03 -3.81
N SER A 163 -5.09 -0.01 -3.06
CA SER A 163 -5.76 1.29 -3.11
C SER A 163 -5.34 2.11 -4.32
N HIS A 164 -6.32 2.82 -4.91
CA HIS A 164 -6.09 3.74 -6.03
C HIS A 164 -6.09 5.22 -5.61
N LEU A 165 -6.60 5.50 -4.43
CA LEU A 165 -6.62 6.82 -3.80
C LEU A 165 -6.18 6.69 -2.34
N THR A 166 -5.31 7.57 -1.90
CA THR A 166 -4.86 7.62 -0.49
C THR A 166 -6.03 7.73 0.48
N THR A 167 -7.03 8.51 0.11
CA THR A 167 -8.28 8.67 0.86
C THR A 167 -9.43 8.53 -0.13
N PRO A 168 -10.31 7.53 0.02
CA PRO A 168 -11.43 7.28 -0.87
C PRO A 168 -12.40 8.46 -0.99
N GLU A 169 -13.24 8.42 -2.01
CA GLU A 169 -14.38 9.33 -2.15
C GLU A 169 -15.41 9.09 -1.03
N PRO A 170 -16.24 10.09 -0.64
CA PRO A 170 -17.06 10.00 0.55
C PRO A 170 -18.00 8.78 0.60
N LEU A 171 -18.60 8.39 -0.53
CA LEU A 171 -19.48 7.22 -0.60
C LEU A 171 -18.75 5.93 -0.26
N ASP A 172 -17.55 5.74 -0.85
CA ASP A 172 -16.73 4.57 -0.59
C ASP A 172 -16.16 4.58 0.82
N LEU A 173 -15.69 5.74 1.30
CA LEU A 173 -15.12 5.88 2.64
C LEU A 173 -16.15 5.50 3.72
N GLN A 174 -17.38 6.03 3.63
CA GLN A 174 -18.43 5.70 4.60
C GLN A 174 -18.89 4.25 4.46
N ARG A 175 -18.87 3.67 3.25
CA ARG A 175 -19.11 2.24 3.03
C ARG A 175 -18.06 1.37 3.72
N HIS A 176 -16.77 1.72 3.62
CA HIS A 176 -15.70 1.01 4.31
C HIS A 176 -15.85 1.07 5.83
N PHE A 177 -16.22 2.23 6.40
CA PHE A 177 -16.51 2.31 7.83
C PHE A 177 -17.73 1.47 8.22
N ALA A 178 -18.78 1.45 7.39
CA ALA A 178 -19.95 0.61 7.65
C ALA A 178 -19.62 -0.89 7.59
N ASN A 179 -18.79 -1.32 6.64
CA ASN A 179 -18.27 -2.68 6.56
C ASN A 179 -17.50 -3.04 7.83
N ALA A 180 -16.56 -2.17 8.25
CA ALA A 180 -15.75 -2.35 9.44
C ALA A 180 -16.61 -2.48 10.71
N ALA A 181 -17.59 -1.60 10.88
CA ALA A 181 -18.51 -1.65 12.02
C ALA A 181 -19.35 -2.94 12.03
N GLN A 182 -19.84 -3.39 10.87
CA GLN A 182 -20.66 -4.60 10.76
C GLN A 182 -19.87 -5.90 10.99
N THR A 183 -18.60 -5.93 10.62
CA THR A 183 -17.71 -7.08 10.88
C THR A 183 -17.15 -7.10 12.30
N GLY A 184 -17.42 -6.06 13.09
CA GLY A 184 -16.97 -5.97 14.48
C GLY A 184 -15.53 -5.52 14.63
N LEU A 185 -14.95 -4.89 13.62
CA LEU A 185 -13.66 -4.22 13.78
C LEU A 185 -13.81 -3.08 14.78
N GLU A 186 -12.86 -2.95 15.70
CA GLU A 186 -12.82 -1.86 16.67
C GLU A 186 -12.04 -0.66 16.16
N TYR A 187 -10.95 -0.91 15.42
CA TYR A 187 -10.03 0.11 14.95
C TYR A 187 -9.95 0.14 13.43
N VAL A 188 -9.89 1.35 12.87
CA VAL A 188 -9.56 1.61 11.47
C VAL A 188 -8.52 2.71 11.42
N THR A 189 -7.34 2.43 10.89
CA THR A 189 -6.28 3.41 10.66
C THR A 189 -6.36 3.93 9.24
N MET A 190 -6.37 5.26 9.03
CA MET A 190 -6.44 5.81 7.69
C MET A 190 -5.47 6.96 7.43
N GLU A 191 -4.95 6.99 6.23
CA GLU A 191 -4.23 8.14 5.69
C GLU A 191 -5.21 9.21 5.23
N VAL A 192 -4.97 10.46 5.65
CA VAL A 192 -5.80 11.62 5.29
C VAL A 192 -4.97 12.57 4.43
N SER A 193 -5.24 12.58 3.12
CA SER A 193 -4.54 13.43 2.17
C SER A 193 -5.01 14.89 2.25
N SER A 194 -4.16 15.83 1.84
CA SER A 194 -4.52 17.25 1.76
C SER A 194 -5.72 17.49 0.83
N GLN A 195 -5.78 16.78 -0.30
CA GLN A 195 -6.92 16.86 -1.22
C GLN A 195 -8.21 16.33 -0.60
N ALA A 196 -8.12 15.26 0.22
CA ALA A 196 -9.31 14.75 0.92
C ALA A 196 -9.89 15.80 1.87
N LEU A 197 -9.04 16.49 2.62
CA LEU A 197 -9.44 17.58 3.51
C LEU A 197 -9.90 18.83 2.74
N LYS A 198 -9.25 19.17 1.62
CA LYS A 198 -9.64 20.28 0.75
C LYS A 198 -11.02 20.05 0.15
N TYR A 199 -11.26 18.86 -0.38
CA TYR A 199 -12.47 18.50 -1.12
C TYR A 199 -13.53 17.79 -0.28
N HIS A 200 -13.39 17.88 1.05
CA HIS A 200 -14.38 17.38 2.02
C HIS A 200 -14.63 15.86 1.94
N ARG A 201 -13.65 15.05 1.46
CA ARG A 201 -13.84 13.59 1.37
C ARG A 201 -13.97 12.92 2.73
N SER A 202 -13.24 13.40 3.74
CA SER A 202 -13.30 12.91 5.13
C SER A 202 -14.28 13.70 6.01
N LEU A 203 -15.03 14.64 5.46
CA LEU A 203 -16.04 15.37 6.24
C LEU A 203 -17.02 14.36 6.87
N CYS A 204 -17.48 14.63 8.09
CA CYS A 204 -18.30 13.74 8.92
C CYS A 204 -17.57 12.46 9.41
N THR A 205 -16.25 12.33 9.20
CA THR A 205 -15.47 11.28 9.86
C THR A 205 -15.08 11.76 11.27
N GLU A 206 -15.41 10.99 12.29
CA GLU A 206 -14.98 11.24 13.67
C GLU A 206 -13.69 10.48 13.94
N PHE A 207 -12.56 11.20 14.08
CA PHE A 207 -11.29 10.58 14.45
C PHE A 207 -11.18 10.47 15.97
N ALA A 208 -11.09 9.25 16.51
CA ALA A 208 -10.77 9.03 17.92
C ALA A 208 -9.44 9.68 18.29
N ALA A 209 -8.46 9.62 17.37
CA ALA A 209 -7.23 10.41 17.42
C ALA A 209 -6.77 10.76 16.02
N ALA A 210 -6.15 11.94 15.85
CA ALA A 210 -5.54 12.33 14.59
C ALA A 210 -4.11 12.82 14.78
N CYS A 211 -3.21 12.46 13.84
CA CYS A 211 -1.80 12.81 13.88
C CYS A 211 -1.41 13.69 12.71
N PHE A 212 -0.74 14.81 13.02
CA PHE A 212 -0.05 15.67 12.06
C PHE A 212 1.45 15.42 12.15
N LEU A 213 2.01 14.74 11.12
CA LEU A 213 3.41 14.33 11.12
C LEU A 213 4.35 15.47 10.74
N ASN A 214 4.13 16.06 9.58
CA ASN A 214 5.04 17.09 9.03
C ASN A 214 4.38 17.85 7.87
N ILE A 215 5.04 18.94 7.46
CA ILE A 215 4.68 19.73 6.30
C ILE A 215 5.94 20.08 5.52
N GLY A 216 5.87 20.05 4.20
CA GLY A 216 6.92 20.45 3.29
C GLY A 216 6.32 20.75 1.92
N TYR A 217 7.10 21.29 1.00
CA TYR A 217 6.62 21.60 -0.36
C TYR A 217 6.31 20.31 -1.12
N ASP A 218 5.05 20.12 -1.49
CA ASP A 218 4.56 19.01 -2.31
C ASP A 218 3.17 19.36 -2.84
N HIS A 219 2.70 18.71 -3.91
CA HIS A 219 1.36 18.87 -4.46
C HIS A 219 0.98 20.30 -4.90
N ILE A 220 1.96 21.17 -5.15
CA ILE A 220 1.69 22.53 -5.64
C ILE A 220 1.55 22.48 -7.17
N SER A 221 0.32 22.65 -7.64
CA SER A 221 -0.03 22.65 -9.06
C SER A 221 -1.39 23.30 -9.29
N PRO A 222 -1.71 23.77 -10.51
CA PRO A 222 -3.01 24.38 -10.80
C PRO A 222 -4.22 23.48 -10.56
N ILE A 223 -4.00 22.15 -10.58
CA ILE A 223 -5.08 21.16 -10.44
C ILE A 223 -5.19 20.57 -9.03
N GLU A 224 -4.18 20.75 -8.18
CA GLU A 224 -4.17 20.24 -6.80
C GLU A 224 -4.29 21.39 -5.79
N HIS A 225 -3.17 22.02 -5.46
CA HIS A 225 -3.11 23.18 -4.58
C HIS A 225 -2.43 24.34 -5.32
N PRO A 226 -3.05 25.52 -5.42
CA PRO A 226 -2.49 26.65 -6.15
C PRO A 226 -1.19 27.18 -5.51
N ASP A 227 -1.06 27.02 -4.19
CA ASP A 227 0.10 27.46 -3.44
C ASP A 227 0.28 26.65 -2.15
N PHE A 228 1.39 26.91 -1.45
CA PHE A 228 1.73 26.25 -0.19
C PHE A 228 0.72 26.55 0.93
N GLU A 229 0.13 27.75 0.96
CA GLU A 229 -0.83 28.16 1.97
C GLU A 229 -2.12 27.35 1.87
N ASP A 230 -2.66 27.17 0.67
CA ASP A 230 -3.83 26.32 0.44
C ASP A 230 -3.54 24.86 0.82
N TYR A 231 -2.35 24.36 0.47
CA TYR A 231 -1.92 23.00 0.83
C TYR A 231 -1.83 22.84 2.34
N PHE A 232 -1.16 23.75 3.05
CA PHE A 232 -0.98 23.70 4.49
C PHE A 232 -2.32 23.88 5.22
N ALA A 233 -3.09 24.92 4.88
CA ALA A 233 -4.40 25.16 5.48
C ALA A 233 -5.35 23.97 5.28
N SER A 234 -5.25 23.29 4.14
CA SER A 234 -6.05 22.08 3.90
C SER A 234 -5.74 20.97 4.90
N LYS A 235 -4.45 20.70 5.18
CA LYS A 235 -4.05 19.67 6.15
C LYS A 235 -4.45 19.99 7.58
N LEU A 236 -4.41 21.25 7.98
CA LEU A 236 -4.79 21.68 9.32
C LEU A 236 -6.25 21.40 9.64
N LYS A 237 -7.12 21.25 8.64
CA LYS A 237 -8.54 20.90 8.84
C LYS A 237 -8.77 19.57 9.56
N ILE A 238 -7.76 18.67 9.61
CA ILE A 238 -7.90 17.37 10.29
C ILE A 238 -8.22 17.54 11.77
N PHE A 239 -7.72 18.59 12.41
CA PHE A 239 -7.92 18.81 13.83
C PHE A 239 -9.40 19.07 14.21
N ALA A 240 -10.17 19.66 13.30
CA ALA A 240 -11.60 19.90 13.53
C ALA A 240 -12.45 18.62 13.56
N GLN A 241 -11.87 17.47 13.18
CA GLN A 241 -12.53 16.16 13.14
C GLN A 241 -11.97 15.19 14.21
N ALA A 242 -11.02 15.63 15.04
CA ALA A 242 -10.30 14.80 15.99
C ALA A 242 -10.77 15.00 17.43
N HIS A 243 -10.98 13.89 18.15
CA HIS A 243 -11.22 13.93 19.60
C HIS A 243 -9.91 14.14 20.40
N ILE A 244 -8.77 13.67 19.87
CA ILE A 244 -7.43 13.93 20.42
C ILE A 244 -6.50 14.23 19.24
N SER A 245 -5.68 15.29 19.36
CA SER A 245 -4.73 15.73 18.34
C SER A 245 -3.31 15.35 18.73
N CYS A 246 -2.58 14.64 17.86
CA CYS A 246 -1.15 14.34 18.02
C CYS A 246 -0.32 15.24 17.10
N VAL A 247 0.62 16.02 17.66
CA VAL A 247 1.36 17.05 16.94
C VAL A 247 2.86 16.84 17.08
N ASN A 248 3.55 16.80 15.93
CA ASN A 248 5.00 16.77 15.86
C ASN A 248 5.59 18.17 16.10
N LEU A 249 6.41 18.33 17.14
CA LEU A 249 7.10 19.59 17.44
C LEU A 249 8.35 19.81 16.56
N ASP A 250 8.85 18.77 15.92
CA ASP A 250 10.02 18.84 15.05
C ASP A 250 9.68 19.23 13.60
N CYS A 251 8.38 19.28 13.26
CA CYS A 251 7.97 19.62 11.90
C CYS A 251 8.19 21.10 11.58
N ASP A 252 8.40 21.40 10.30
CA ASP A 252 8.40 22.78 9.83
C ASP A 252 7.06 23.45 10.19
N HIS A 253 7.12 24.72 10.58
CA HIS A 253 5.93 25.47 11.01
C HIS A 253 5.18 24.87 12.23
N ALA A 254 5.86 24.14 13.14
CA ALA A 254 5.26 23.47 14.30
C ALA A 254 4.37 24.41 15.14
N GLN A 255 4.78 25.68 15.32
CA GLN A 255 3.99 26.67 16.04
C GLN A 255 2.58 26.84 15.42
N ARG A 256 2.52 27.00 14.10
CA ARG A 256 1.25 27.17 13.37
C ARG A 256 0.37 25.92 13.43
N VAL A 257 1.00 24.73 13.42
CA VAL A 257 0.29 23.46 13.61
C VAL A 257 -0.32 23.39 15.03
N MET A 258 0.47 23.77 16.05
CA MET A 258 0.00 23.83 17.44
C MET A 258 -1.15 24.82 17.62
N GLU A 259 -1.05 26.01 17.05
CA GLU A 259 -2.12 27.02 17.08
C GLU A 259 -3.43 26.49 16.47
N ALA A 260 -3.35 25.79 15.35
CA ALA A 260 -4.51 25.18 14.70
C ALA A 260 -5.11 24.03 15.54
N ALA A 261 -4.28 23.19 16.16
CA ALA A 261 -4.73 22.13 17.05
C ALA A 261 -5.40 22.71 18.32
N GLN A 262 -4.83 23.75 18.90
CA GLN A 262 -5.42 24.48 20.05
C GLN A 262 -6.76 25.13 19.70
N ALA A 263 -6.84 25.75 18.53
CA ALA A 263 -8.09 26.38 18.06
C ALA A 263 -9.23 25.37 17.85
N ALA A 264 -8.92 24.10 17.55
CA ALA A 264 -9.89 23.03 17.45
C ALA A 264 -10.45 22.56 18.81
N GLY A 265 -9.76 22.87 19.92
CA GLY A 265 -10.23 22.64 21.29
C GLY A 265 -10.11 21.21 21.81
N ALA A 266 -9.61 20.26 21.01
CA ALA A 266 -9.36 18.89 21.43
C ALA A 266 -8.07 18.78 22.27
N PRO A 267 -7.95 17.80 23.21
CA PRO A 267 -6.71 17.52 23.90
C PRO A 267 -5.55 17.26 22.92
N ILE A 268 -4.35 17.73 23.28
CA ILE A 268 -3.18 17.63 22.42
C ILE A 268 -2.13 16.75 23.09
N ILE A 269 -1.58 15.80 22.34
CA ILE A 269 -0.39 15.03 22.67
C ILE A 269 0.73 15.45 21.73
N THR A 270 1.86 15.92 22.27
CA THR A 270 3.00 16.35 21.49
C THR A 270 4.04 15.24 21.39
N PHE A 271 4.74 15.16 20.26
CA PHE A 271 5.88 14.25 20.12
C PHE A 271 7.07 14.91 19.42
N SER A 272 8.28 14.45 19.74
CA SER A 272 9.53 15.03 19.21
C SER A 272 10.73 14.10 19.42
N GLN A 273 11.75 14.24 18.57
CA GLN A 273 13.10 13.73 18.79
C GLN A 273 14.06 14.81 19.32
N LYS A 274 13.72 16.12 19.14
CA LYS A 274 14.62 17.25 19.44
C LYS A 274 14.21 17.96 20.72
N ASP A 275 12.92 18.11 20.97
CA ASP A 275 12.39 18.85 22.13
C ASP A 275 12.02 17.88 23.25
N PRO A 276 12.82 17.81 24.35
CA PRO A 276 12.55 16.91 25.46
C PRO A 276 11.32 17.32 26.29
N THR A 277 10.69 18.46 26.02
CA THR A 277 9.44 18.86 26.69
C THR A 277 8.22 18.20 26.07
N ALA A 278 8.34 17.59 24.89
CA ALA A 278 7.28 16.80 24.28
C ALA A 278 6.83 15.66 25.21
N GLN A 279 5.54 15.37 25.20
CA GLN A 279 4.96 14.30 26.00
C GLN A 279 5.46 12.92 25.56
N VAL A 280 5.61 12.73 24.25
CA VAL A 280 6.19 11.51 23.65
C VAL A 280 7.54 11.90 23.04
N TYR A 281 8.62 11.37 23.59
CA TYR A 281 9.97 11.82 23.24
C TYR A 281 10.91 10.63 23.00
N ALA A 282 11.72 10.72 21.94
CA ALA A 282 12.78 9.75 21.68
C ALA A 282 14.16 10.35 21.97
N SER A 283 14.97 9.63 22.73
CA SER A 283 16.40 9.90 22.95
C SER A 283 17.26 8.70 22.58
N ASP A 284 18.57 8.89 22.59
CA ASP A 284 19.57 7.84 22.38
C ASP A 284 19.37 7.04 21.08
N VAL A 285 18.97 7.74 20.02
CA VAL A 285 18.72 7.12 18.72
C VAL A 285 20.04 6.70 18.08
N HIS A 286 20.23 5.40 17.90
CA HIS A 286 21.42 4.83 17.27
C HIS A 286 21.09 3.54 16.52
N LYS A 287 22.07 3.03 15.77
CA LYS A 287 21.99 1.73 15.10
C LYS A 287 22.86 0.71 15.81
N GLU A 288 22.30 -0.49 15.97
CA GLU A 288 22.99 -1.67 16.46
C GLU A 288 22.47 -2.90 15.73
N ASP A 289 23.36 -3.73 15.19
CA ASP A 289 23.04 -4.97 14.47
C ASP A 289 21.98 -4.81 13.36
N GLY A 290 22.08 -3.72 12.59
CA GLY A 290 21.16 -3.43 11.48
C GLY A 290 19.76 -2.95 11.90
N GLN A 291 19.54 -2.74 13.19
CA GLN A 291 18.29 -2.24 13.75
C GLN A 291 18.48 -0.84 14.34
N ILE A 292 17.39 -0.11 14.49
CA ILE A 292 17.39 1.20 15.12
C ILE A 292 16.91 1.04 16.56
N LEU A 293 17.73 1.47 17.51
CA LEU A 293 17.41 1.51 18.93
C LEU A 293 17.20 2.96 19.37
N PHE A 294 16.26 3.18 20.26
CA PHE A 294 16.03 4.47 20.89
C PHE A 294 15.28 4.31 22.21
N THR A 295 15.43 5.28 23.10
CA THR A 295 14.67 5.34 24.34
C THR A 295 13.40 6.14 24.12
N LEU A 296 12.23 5.50 24.19
CA LEU A 296 10.92 6.15 24.14
C LEU A 296 10.45 6.51 25.54
N ARG A 297 10.16 7.79 25.76
CA ARG A 297 9.50 8.30 26.97
C ARG A 297 8.10 8.80 26.60
N THR A 298 7.10 8.33 27.33
CA THR A 298 5.72 8.81 27.29
C THR A 298 5.27 9.23 28.69
N PRO A 299 4.09 9.84 28.88
CA PRO A 299 3.53 10.09 30.21
C PRO A 299 3.37 8.83 31.06
N ARG A 300 3.17 7.66 30.45
CA ARG A 300 2.88 6.40 31.14
C ARG A 300 4.08 5.51 31.38
N TYR A 301 5.12 5.60 30.51
CA TYR A 301 6.30 4.71 30.60
C TYR A 301 7.54 5.30 29.94
N THR A 302 8.70 4.71 30.27
CA THR A 302 9.96 4.89 29.55
C THR A 302 10.50 3.52 29.21
N ARG A 303 10.85 3.28 27.93
CA ARG A 303 11.33 1.99 27.46
C ARG A 303 12.31 2.12 26.31
N GLN A 304 13.31 1.24 26.27
CA GLN A 304 14.15 1.08 25.08
C GLN A 304 13.36 0.37 23.99
N MET A 305 13.24 1.01 22.86
CA MET A 305 12.49 0.57 21.68
C MET A 305 13.44 0.08 20.60
N ARG A 306 12.89 -0.71 19.68
CA ARG A 306 13.62 -1.29 18.56
C ARG A 306 12.78 -1.21 17.30
N LEU A 307 13.37 -0.69 16.19
CA LEU A 307 12.79 -0.75 14.86
C LEU A 307 13.63 -1.67 13.98
N THR A 308 12.97 -2.56 13.29
CA THR A 308 13.59 -3.46 12.29
C THR A 308 13.51 -2.91 10.87
N MET A 309 12.69 -1.87 10.65
CA MET A 309 12.68 -1.13 9.40
C MET A 309 13.85 -0.16 9.35
N PRO A 310 14.62 -0.13 8.24
CA PRO A 310 15.76 0.77 8.08
C PRO A 310 15.34 2.23 7.91
N GLY A 311 16.31 3.16 8.02
CA GLY A 311 16.10 4.59 7.87
C GLY A 311 15.78 5.29 9.19
N LEU A 312 16.71 6.13 9.69
CA LEU A 312 16.56 6.85 10.97
C LEU A 312 15.32 7.75 11.03
N PHE A 313 14.85 8.25 9.89
CA PHE A 313 13.58 9.00 9.79
C PHE A 313 12.36 8.18 10.24
N ASN A 314 12.45 6.85 10.28
CA ASN A 314 11.38 6.00 10.78
C ASN A 314 11.15 6.11 12.28
N VAL A 315 12.09 6.69 13.04
CA VAL A 315 11.88 7.02 14.45
C VAL A 315 10.78 8.08 14.59
N GLU A 316 10.77 9.10 13.73
CA GLU A 316 9.70 10.12 13.72
C GLU A 316 8.32 9.50 13.42
N ASN A 317 8.25 8.59 12.44
CA ASN A 317 7.03 7.86 12.13
C ASN A 317 6.56 6.98 13.32
N ALA A 318 7.51 6.33 14.01
CA ALA A 318 7.23 5.52 15.21
C ALA A 318 6.77 6.39 16.39
N LEU A 319 7.31 7.61 16.55
CA LEU A 319 6.83 8.56 17.55
C LEU A 319 5.40 9.01 17.27
N GLY A 320 5.05 9.28 16.00
CA GLY A 320 3.67 9.56 15.62
C GLY A 320 2.71 8.42 15.99
N ALA A 321 3.11 7.16 15.72
CA ALA A 321 2.35 6.00 16.13
C ALA A 321 2.28 5.85 17.66
N ALA A 322 3.38 6.09 18.40
CA ALA A 322 3.40 6.06 19.85
C ALA A 322 2.51 7.14 20.47
N ALA A 323 2.46 8.34 19.92
CA ALA A 323 1.57 9.42 20.35
C ALA A 323 0.09 9.05 20.16
N LEU A 324 -0.25 8.41 19.02
CA LEU A 324 -1.58 7.87 18.79
C LEU A 324 -1.92 6.73 19.76
N CYS A 325 -0.96 5.88 20.09
CA CYS A 325 -1.12 4.83 21.10
C CYS A 325 -1.33 5.40 22.52
N GLU A 326 -0.65 6.50 22.85
CA GLU A 326 -0.88 7.23 24.09
C GLU A 326 -2.29 7.80 24.15
N ALA A 327 -2.78 8.39 23.02
CA ALA A 327 -4.14 8.92 22.88
C ALA A 327 -5.25 7.85 23.06
N LEU A 328 -4.94 6.60 22.70
CA LEU A 328 -5.90 5.49 22.69
C LEU A 328 -5.70 4.50 23.84
N ASP A 329 -4.84 4.82 24.81
CA ASP A 329 -4.50 3.97 25.95
C ASP A 329 -3.97 2.58 25.58
N ILE A 330 -3.30 2.46 24.44
CA ILE A 330 -2.68 1.20 24.01
C ILE A 330 -1.51 0.85 24.93
N PRO A 331 -1.41 -0.39 25.44
CA PRO A 331 -0.39 -0.76 26.41
C PRO A 331 1.01 -0.81 25.79
N GLU A 332 2.03 -0.49 26.60
CA GLU A 332 3.45 -0.42 26.25
C GLU A 332 3.95 -1.65 25.48
N TRP A 333 3.61 -2.85 25.96
CA TRP A 333 4.06 -4.09 25.35
C TRP A 333 3.58 -4.24 23.90
N ALA A 334 2.34 -3.79 23.60
CA ALA A 334 1.78 -3.85 22.25
C ALA A 334 2.49 -2.84 21.32
N VAL A 335 2.83 -1.65 21.84
CA VAL A 335 3.62 -0.66 21.11
C VAL A 335 5.00 -1.24 20.75
N TYR A 336 5.69 -1.85 21.71
CA TYR A 336 6.99 -2.47 21.48
C TYR A 336 6.91 -3.61 20.45
N ASP A 337 6.06 -4.59 20.69
CA ASP A 337 5.91 -5.77 19.82
C ASP A 337 5.47 -5.38 18.42
N GLY A 338 4.53 -4.44 18.30
CA GLY A 338 4.04 -3.95 17.04
C GLY A 338 5.12 -3.22 16.23
N LEU A 339 5.92 -2.36 16.84
CA LEU A 339 7.02 -1.65 16.17
C LEU A 339 8.13 -2.60 15.71
N VAL A 340 8.48 -3.60 16.52
CA VAL A 340 9.46 -4.63 16.12
C VAL A 340 9.00 -5.44 14.91
N ARG A 341 7.71 -5.75 14.84
CA ARG A 341 7.12 -6.57 13.76
C ARG A 341 6.68 -5.78 12.54
N ALA A 342 6.58 -4.47 12.66
CA ALA A 342 6.04 -3.64 11.60
C ALA A 342 6.78 -3.82 10.28
N ARG A 343 6.02 -3.95 9.21
CA ARG A 343 6.49 -3.94 7.82
C ARG A 343 5.56 -3.03 7.02
N VAL A 344 6.14 -2.20 6.19
CA VAL A 344 5.38 -1.26 5.35
C VAL A 344 5.60 -1.63 3.90
N PRO A 345 4.60 -2.22 3.24
CA PRO A 345 4.77 -2.65 1.85
C PRO A 345 5.19 -1.49 0.93
N GLY A 346 6.22 -1.70 0.13
CA GLY A 346 6.75 -0.69 -0.79
C GLY A 346 7.45 0.50 -0.12
N ARG A 347 7.89 0.37 1.13
CA ARG A 347 8.64 1.41 1.84
C ARG A 347 9.88 0.81 2.50
N MET A 348 11.06 1.24 2.06
CA MET A 348 12.36 0.78 2.59
C MET A 348 12.47 -0.75 2.69
N GLU A 349 11.90 -1.48 1.74
CA GLU A 349 12.02 -2.94 1.70
C GLU A 349 13.39 -3.33 1.17
N VAL A 350 14.17 -4.01 1.99
CA VAL A 350 15.56 -4.40 1.68
C VAL A 350 15.62 -5.87 1.25
N TYR A 351 16.23 -6.10 0.11
CA TYR A 351 16.51 -7.43 -0.45
C TYR A 351 18.00 -7.54 -0.75
N ALA A 352 18.60 -8.69 -0.46
CA ALA A 352 20.01 -8.93 -0.68
C ALA A 352 20.21 -10.17 -1.56
N ASN A 353 21.24 -10.16 -2.38
CA ASN A 353 21.72 -11.39 -3.01
C ASN A 353 22.49 -12.27 -2.00
N ALA A 354 22.88 -13.47 -2.39
CA ALA A 354 23.41 -14.49 -1.47
C ALA A 354 24.64 -14.05 -0.66
N ASP A 355 25.59 -13.32 -1.25
CA ASP A 355 26.79 -12.81 -0.56
C ASP A 355 26.64 -11.39 0.00
N GLY A 356 25.46 -10.79 -0.14
CA GLY A 356 25.19 -9.44 0.32
C GLY A 356 25.90 -8.34 -0.48
N ARG A 357 26.47 -8.65 -1.65
CA ARG A 357 27.12 -7.67 -2.51
C ARG A 357 26.14 -6.66 -3.07
N VAL A 358 24.97 -7.11 -3.51
CA VAL A 358 23.89 -6.26 -4.02
C VAL A 358 22.79 -6.20 -2.97
N LEU A 359 22.60 -5.01 -2.38
CA LEU A 359 21.44 -4.69 -1.53
C LEU A 359 20.48 -3.86 -2.36
N SER A 360 19.28 -4.37 -2.60
CA SER A 360 18.24 -3.64 -3.31
C SER A 360 17.22 -3.12 -2.32
N ILE A 361 16.89 -1.83 -2.38
CA ILE A 361 15.90 -1.16 -1.53
C ILE A 361 14.75 -0.71 -2.42
N VAL A 362 13.57 -1.25 -2.17
CA VAL A 362 12.33 -0.83 -2.85
C VAL A 362 11.62 0.19 -2.00
N ASP A 363 11.39 1.38 -2.58
CA ASP A 363 10.72 2.49 -1.90
C ASP A 363 9.80 3.26 -2.86
N TYR A 364 8.82 3.95 -2.33
CA TYR A 364 7.85 4.74 -3.10
C TYR A 364 8.27 6.22 -3.25
N ALA A 365 9.51 6.57 -2.93
CA ALA A 365 10.02 7.93 -3.08
C ALA A 365 9.84 8.42 -4.54
N HIS A 366 9.22 9.59 -4.73
CA HIS A 366 8.86 10.10 -6.04
C HIS A 366 8.87 11.65 -6.12
N ASN A 367 9.49 12.32 -5.15
CA ASN A 367 9.70 13.79 -5.19
C ASN A 367 11.03 14.14 -4.53
N ARG A 368 11.47 15.38 -4.71
CA ARG A 368 12.79 15.86 -4.26
C ARG A 368 13.06 15.58 -2.79
N LEU A 369 12.14 15.96 -1.90
CA LEU A 369 12.31 15.77 -0.46
C LEU A 369 12.48 14.30 -0.08
N SER A 370 11.68 13.40 -0.68
CA SER A 370 11.82 11.97 -0.41
C SER A 370 13.12 11.39 -0.97
N PHE A 371 13.60 11.86 -2.12
CA PHE A 371 14.90 11.45 -2.66
C PHE A 371 16.05 11.89 -1.76
N GLU A 372 16.08 13.15 -1.34
CA GLU A 372 17.13 13.68 -0.46
C GLU A 372 17.15 12.96 0.90
N THR A 373 15.96 12.69 1.47
CA THR A 373 15.83 11.91 2.71
C THR A 373 16.31 10.46 2.53
N LEU A 374 15.91 9.81 1.44
CA LEU A 374 16.32 8.44 1.11
C LEU A 374 17.84 8.36 0.90
N PHE A 375 18.40 9.23 0.07
CA PHE A 375 19.83 9.24 -0.24
C PHE A 375 20.69 9.53 0.99
N SER A 376 20.35 10.55 1.78
CA SER A 376 21.08 10.89 3.00
C SER A 376 21.05 9.74 4.01
N SER A 377 19.89 9.09 4.18
CA SER A 377 19.76 7.92 5.05
C SER A 377 20.60 6.75 4.57
N VAL A 378 20.51 6.41 3.27
CA VAL A 378 21.24 5.28 2.69
C VAL A 378 22.76 5.54 2.68
N ARG A 379 23.21 6.75 2.38
CA ARG A 379 24.64 7.11 2.47
C ARG A 379 25.18 7.06 3.89
N ALA A 380 24.39 7.49 4.86
CA ALA A 380 24.78 7.35 6.27
C ALA A 380 24.83 5.89 6.72
N GLU A 381 23.96 5.05 6.17
CA GLU A 381 23.86 3.64 6.53
C GLU A 381 24.89 2.75 5.83
N TYR A 382 25.22 3.08 4.57
CA TYR A 382 26.10 2.29 3.70
C TYR A 382 27.16 3.19 3.02
N PRO A 383 28.04 3.87 3.78
CA PRO A 383 28.95 4.89 3.24
C PRO A 383 29.94 4.34 2.20
N GLU A 384 30.36 3.08 2.33
CA GLU A 384 31.36 2.45 1.47
C GLU A 384 30.78 1.78 0.21
N ARG A 385 29.45 1.76 0.07
CA ARG A 385 28.80 1.10 -1.07
C ARG A 385 28.57 2.05 -2.24
N GLU A 386 28.70 1.52 -3.45
CA GLU A 386 28.21 2.23 -4.65
C GLU A 386 26.69 2.42 -4.52
N LEU A 387 26.19 3.60 -4.87
CA LEU A 387 24.76 3.90 -4.86
C LEU A 387 24.23 3.96 -6.29
N ALA A 388 23.32 3.07 -6.63
CA ALA A 388 22.63 3.03 -7.89
C ALA A 388 21.12 3.28 -7.69
N ILE A 389 20.46 3.86 -8.69
CA ILE A 389 19.01 4.09 -8.66
C ILE A 389 18.35 3.77 -9.98
N VAL A 390 17.13 3.19 -9.92
CA VAL A 390 16.20 3.02 -11.03
C VAL A 390 14.95 3.84 -10.73
N PHE A 391 14.62 4.79 -11.61
CA PHE A 391 13.42 5.61 -11.47
C PHE A 391 12.93 6.18 -12.79
N GLY A 392 11.70 6.68 -12.79
CA GLY A 392 11.07 7.41 -13.88
C GLY A 392 10.30 8.62 -13.37
N CYS A 393 9.53 9.22 -14.27
CA CYS A 393 8.53 10.23 -13.93
C CYS A 393 7.25 10.00 -14.72
N PRO A 394 6.08 10.37 -14.16
CA PRO A 394 4.81 10.18 -14.83
C PRO A 394 4.65 11.12 -16.04
N GLY A 395 3.91 10.66 -17.04
CA GLY A 395 3.57 11.48 -18.20
C GLY A 395 2.50 12.53 -17.91
N LYS A 396 2.59 13.67 -18.58
CA LYS A 396 1.62 14.78 -18.59
C LYS A 396 1.27 15.38 -17.22
N LYS A 397 2.09 15.12 -16.19
CA LYS A 397 1.92 15.67 -14.83
C LYS A 397 3.26 15.77 -14.12
N ALA A 398 3.31 16.62 -13.07
CA ALA A 398 4.47 16.78 -12.18
C ALA A 398 5.81 17.00 -12.93
N TYR A 399 5.81 17.90 -13.92
CA TYR A 399 6.98 18.21 -14.76
C TYR A 399 8.21 18.64 -13.94
N ASP A 400 8.01 19.36 -12.84
CA ASP A 400 9.08 19.78 -11.93
C ASP A 400 9.91 18.60 -11.40
N ARG A 401 9.27 17.42 -11.24
CA ARG A 401 9.95 16.20 -10.79
C ARG A 401 11.04 15.75 -11.75
N ARG A 402 10.91 15.99 -13.06
CA ARG A 402 11.92 15.60 -14.06
C ARG A 402 13.24 16.34 -13.81
N HIS A 403 13.15 17.62 -13.47
CA HIS A 403 14.30 18.42 -13.07
C HIS A 403 14.81 17.99 -11.69
N ASP A 404 13.95 18.00 -10.69
CA ASP A 404 14.31 17.84 -9.28
C ASP A 404 14.88 16.46 -8.95
N LEU A 405 14.25 15.40 -9.45
CA LEU A 405 14.73 14.03 -9.23
C LEU A 405 16.00 13.75 -10.01
N GLY A 406 16.10 14.29 -11.26
CA GLY A 406 17.31 14.19 -12.07
C GLY A 406 18.52 14.83 -11.38
N GLU A 407 18.38 16.06 -10.87
CA GLU A 407 19.43 16.78 -10.16
C GLU A 407 19.85 16.06 -8.86
N ALA A 408 18.87 15.65 -8.05
CA ALA A 408 19.14 14.91 -6.82
C ALA A 408 19.85 13.57 -7.09
N ALA A 409 19.36 12.77 -8.04
CA ALA A 409 19.98 11.51 -8.41
C ALA A 409 21.39 11.68 -8.94
N GLY A 410 21.62 12.69 -9.79
CA GLY A 410 22.94 13.03 -10.32
C GLY A 410 23.95 13.43 -9.25
N ALA A 411 23.52 14.15 -8.23
CA ALA A 411 24.37 14.60 -7.12
C ALA A 411 24.76 13.45 -6.16
N TRP A 412 23.81 12.58 -5.83
CA TRP A 412 23.97 11.58 -4.78
C TRP A 412 24.42 10.20 -5.27
N CYS A 413 23.95 9.76 -6.45
CA CYS A 413 24.20 8.42 -6.95
C CYS A 413 25.50 8.31 -7.75
N ASP A 414 25.96 7.08 -7.92
CA ASP A 414 27.09 6.74 -8.79
C ASP A 414 26.60 6.20 -10.15
N ARG A 415 25.42 5.54 -10.16
CA ARG A 415 24.73 5.05 -11.37
C ARG A 415 23.24 5.40 -11.33
N VAL A 416 22.71 5.83 -12.46
CA VAL A 416 21.29 6.17 -12.63
C VAL A 416 20.76 5.44 -13.86
N TYR A 417 19.65 4.74 -13.68
CA TYR A 417 18.89 4.08 -14.73
C TYR A 417 17.52 4.74 -14.85
N LEU A 418 17.30 5.44 -15.96
CA LEU A 418 16.03 6.11 -16.25
C LEU A 418 15.12 5.16 -17.02
N THR A 419 13.86 5.05 -16.58
CA THR A 419 12.90 4.09 -17.10
C THR A 419 11.46 4.61 -17.02
N GLU A 420 10.48 3.79 -17.39
CA GLU A 420 9.06 4.12 -17.27
C GLU A 420 8.57 4.19 -15.81
N GLU A 421 7.67 5.14 -15.58
CA GLU A 421 6.83 5.26 -14.37
C GLU A 421 5.52 5.91 -14.79
N ASP A 422 4.51 5.11 -15.17
CA ASP A 422 3.20 5.61 -15.61
C ASP A 422 3.28 6.68 -16.69
N SER A 423 4.04 6.43 -17.76
CA SER A 423 4.26 7.40 -18.86
C SER A 423 2.97 7.84 -19.55
N GLY A 424 1.91 7.01 -19.47
CA GLY A 424 0.61 7.31 -20.06
C GLY A 424 0.73 7.51 -21.58
N GLU A 425 0.17 8.61 -22.10
CA GLU A 425 0.21 8.94 -23.53
C GLU A 425 1.50 9.66 -23.96
N GLU A 426 2.44 9.90 -23.05
CA GLU A 426 3.73 10.52 -23.37
C GLU A 426 4.78 9.41 -23.59
N ASP A 427 5.68 9.62 -24.54
CA ASP A 427 6.73 8.64 -24.82
C ASP A 427 7.71 8.55 -23.65
N THR A 428 7.97 7.34 -23.17
CA THR A 428 8.89 7.10 -22.05
C THR A 428 10.31 7.62 -22.36
N LEU A 429 10.76 7.49 -23.61
CA LEU A 429 12.08 7.97 -24.02
C LEU A 429 12.18 9.49 -23.95
N ASP A 430 11.10 10.20 -24.33
CA ASP A 430 11.06 11.67 -24.25
C ASP A 430 11.15 12.13 -22.78
N ILE A 431 10.36 11.50 -21.88
CA ILE A 431 10.43 11.77 -20.44
C ILE A 431 11.85 11.56 -19.91
N CYS A 432 12.47 10.43 -20.25
CA CYS A 432 13.83 10.11 -19.81
C CYS A 432 14.86 11.09 -20.37
N ASN A 433 14.70 11.55 -21.62
CA ASN A 433 15.58 12.55 -22.24
C ASN A 433 15.44 13.93 -21.59
N GLU A 434 14.30 14.31 -21.03
CA GLU A 434 14.16 15.53 -20.23
C GLU A 434 14.82 15.41 -18.84
N ILE A 435 14.82 14.22 -18.24
CA ILE A 435 15.47 13.98 -16.94
C ILE A 435 17.00 13.93 -17.08
N ARG A 436 17.53 13.27 -18.11
CA ARG A 436 18.97 13.00 -18.30
C ARG A 436 19.88 14.22 -18.14
N PRO A 437 19.63 15.40 -18.77
CA PRO A 437 20.50 16.56 -18.63
C PRO A 437 20.68 17.03 -17.18
N ASN A 438 19.69 16.80 -16.32
CA ASN A 438 19.75 17.16 -14.91
C ASN A 438 20.60 16.15 -14.12
N VAL A 439 20.54 14.86 -14.45
CA VAL A 439 21.44 13.83 -13.88
C VAL A 439 22.90 14.11 -14.27
N GLU A 440 23.15 14.48 -15.52
CA GLU A 440 24.50 14.72 -16.07
C GLU A 440 25.17 15.98 -15.52
N LYS A 441 24.45 16.87 -14.83
CA LYS A 441 25.05 17.98 -14.05
C LYS A 441 25.84 17.46 -12.83
N GLY A 442 25.53 16.28 -12.35
CA GLY A 442 26.19 15.64 -11.22
C GLY A 442 27.30 14.67 -11.65
N LYS A 443 27.66 13.74 -10.75
CA LYS A 443 28.72 12.75 -10.95
C LYS A 443 28.22 11.40 -11.51
N ALA A 444 26.93 11.18 -11.54
CA ALA A 444 26.34 9.88 -11.83
C ALA A 444 26.47 9.48 -13.31
N ARG A 445 26.78 8.22 -13.56
CA ARG A 445 26.66 7.63 -14.90
C ARG A 445 25.19 7.34 -15.18
N CYS A 446 24.65 7.94 -16.24
CA CYS A 446 23.24 7.84 -16.60
C CYS A 446 23.01 6.90 -17.79
N ARG A 447 22.06 5.98 -17.68
CA ARG A 447 21.53 5.17 -18.76
C ARG A 447 20.03 5.31 -18.88
N ILE A 448 19.51 5.26 -20.09
CA ILE A 448 18.07 5.18 -20.38
C ILE A 448 17.75 3.78 -20.84
N ILE A 449 16.83 3.12 -20.15
CA ILE A 449 16.29 1.81 -20.49
C ILE A 449 14.77 1.89 -20.29
N PRO A 450 14.00 2.12 -21.37
CA PRO A 450 12.57 2.41 -21.25
C PRO A 450 11.75 1.34 -20.53
N ASN A 451 12.07 0.06 -20.72
CA ASN A 451 11.40 -1.03 -20.00
C ASN A 451 11.93 -1.13 -18.56
N ARG A 452 11.04 -1.02 -17.58
CA ARG A 452 11.40 -1.01 -16.16
C ARG A 452 12.03 -2.31 -15.68
N GLY A 453 11.50 -3.46 -16.09
CA GLY A 453 12.05 -4.76 -15.73
C GLY A 453 13.49 -4.91 -16.23
N GLU A 454 13.77 -4.55 -17.50
CA GLU A 454 15.10 -4.60 -18.07
C GLU A 454 16.06 -3.58 -17.40
N ALA A 455 15.57 -2.38 -17.04
CA ALA A 455 16.35 -1.39 -16.29
C ALA A 455 16.81 -1.94 -14.93
N ILE A 456 15.90 -2.57 -14.19
CA ILE A 456 16.18 -3.21 -12.89
C ILE A 456 17.17 -4.36 -13.09
N ARG A 457 16.94 -5.21 -14.09
CA ARG A 457 17.82 -6.35 -14.40
C ARG A 457 19.25 -5.88 -14.68
N GLN A 458 19.42 -4.90 -15.55
CA GLN A 458 20.76 -4.35 -15.85
C GLN A 458 21.40 -3.73 -14.63
N ALA A 459 20.64 -2.95 -13.84
CA ALA A 459 21.16 -2.34 -12.62
C ALA A 459 21.70 -3.36 -11.62
N VAL A 460 21.00 -4.50 -11.45
CA VAL A 460 21.44 -5.61 -10.60
C VAL A 460 22.68 -6.30 -11.19
N LEU A 461 22.63 -6.70 -12.47
CA LEU A 461 23.68 -7.51 -13.08
C LEU A 461 25.01 -6.76 -13.28
N GLU A 462 24.98 -5.43 -13.40
CA GLU A 462 26.17 -4.57 -13.49
C GLU A 462 26.76 -4.20 -12.12
N SER A 463 26.27 -4.75 -11.03
CA SER A 463 26.76 -4.46 -9.67
C SER A 463 28.01 -5.30 -9.35
N GLU A 464 29.15 -4.90 -9.91
CA GLU A 464 30.45 -5.57 -9.71
C GLU A 464 31.06 -5.30 -8.32
N LYS A 465 30.74 -4.15 -7.73
CA LYS A 465 31.18 -3.71 -6.39
C LYS A 465 30.04 -3.88 -5.38
N PRO A 466 30.32 -3.84 -4.07
CA PRO A 466 29.27 -3.71 -3.07
C PRO A 466 28.37 -2.51 -3.38
N THR A 467 27.11 -2.77 -3.71
CA THR A 467 26.16 -1.79 -4.23
C THR A 467 24.90 -1.72 -3.35
N VAL A 468 24.37 -0.53 -3.14
CA VAL A 468 22.97 -0.32 -2.78
C VAL A 468 22.23 0.13 -4.04
N LEU A 469 21.24 -0.65 -4.47
CA LEU A 469 20.38 -0.35 -5.59
C LEU A 469 19.01 0.13 -5.08
N LEU A 470 18.66 1.36 -5.37
CA LEU A 470 17.36 1.94 -5.04
C LEU A 470 16.39 1.76 -6.21
N LEU A 471 15.19 1.27 -5.93
CA LEU A 471 14.08 1.23 -6.87
C LEU A 471 12.98 2.13 -6.32
N THR A 472 12.64 3.17 -7.07
CA THR A 472 11.74 4.21 -6.56
C THR A 472 10.58 4.51 -7.51
N GLY A 473 9.50 5.08 -6.95
CA GLY A 473 8.33 5.54 -7.68
C GLY A 473 7.18 4.55 -7.73
N LYS A 474 7.44 3.24 -7.87
CA LYS A 474 6.40 2.21 -8.03
C LYS A 474 6.19 1.32 -6.79
N GLY A 475 7.25 1.00 -6.06
CA GLY A 475 7.14 0.18 -4.86
C GLY A 475 6.52 -1.21 -5.14
N ARG A 476 5.30 -1.44 -4.64
CA ARG A 476 4.54 -2.69 -4.86
C ARG A 476 3.35 -2.53 -5.82
N GLU A 477 3.29 -1.46 -6.58
CA GLU A 477 2.24 -1.31 -7.59
C GLU A 477 2.35 -2.39 -8.67
N THR A 478 1.20 -3.01 -8.99
CA THR A 478 1.10 -4.18 -9.86
C THR A 478 0.88 -3.83 -11.33
N ARG A 479 0.92 -2.54 -11.69
CA ARG A 479 0.59 -2.07 -13.05
C ARG A 479 1.30 -0.79 -13.43
N GLN A 480 1.44 -0.59 -14.75
CA GLN A 480 1.95 0.62 -15.40
C GLN A 480 0.85 1.26 -16.24
N LYS A 481 0.76 2.57 -16.21
CA LYS A 481 -0.09 3.31 -17.15
C LYS A 481 0.68 3.50 -18.46
N ARG A 482 0.18 2.88 -19.54
CA ARG A 482 0.68 3.06 -20.92
C ARG A 482 -0.47 3.50 -21.81
N GLY A 483 -0.33 4.61 -22.53
CA GLY A 483 -1.45 5.23 -23.23
C GLY A 483 -2.55 5.66 -22.26
N THR A 484 -3.77 5.23 -22.52
CA THR A 484 -4.96 5.48 -21.66
C THR A 484 -5.26 4.32 -20.70
N GLU A 485 -4.54 3.21 -20.80
CA GLU A 485 -4.82 1.97 -20.07
C GLU A 485 -3.80 1.69 -18.98
N TYR A 486 -4.22 0.97 -17.95
CA TYR A 486 -3.35 0.36 -16.96
C TYR A 486 -3.09 -1.09 -17.36
N ILE A 487 -1.81 -1.44 -17.50
CA ILE A 487 -1.35 -2.77 -17.91
C ILE A 487 -0.69 -3.42 -16.69
N ASP A 488 -1.10 -4.63 -16.37
CA ASP A 488 -0.52 -5.41 -15.29
C ASP A 488 0.96 -5.70 -15.57
N THR A 489 1.79 -5.46 -14.56
CA THR A 489 3.24 -5.70 -14.60
C THR A 489 3.69 -6.30 -13.27
N PRO A 490 4.78 -7.06 -13.23
CA PRO A 490 5.41 -7.42 -11.97
C PRO A 490 5.78 -6.18 -11.15
N THR A 491 5.71 -6.30 -9.84
CA THR A 491 6.14 -5.25 -8.91
C THR A 491 7.67 -5.11 -8.89
N ASP A 492 8.18 -3.97 -8.44
CA ASP A 492 9.63 -3.79 -8.25
C ASP A 492 10.23 -4.85 -7.32
N VAL A 493 9.46 -5.33 -6.35
CA VAL A 493 9.87 -6.41 -5.44
C VAL A 493 10.06 -7.73 -6.20
N GLU A 494 9.12 -8.11 -7.05
CA GLU A 494 9.19 -9.33 -7.84
C GLU A 494 10.36 -9.29 -8.83
N TYR A 495 10.57 -8.15 -9.51
CA TYR A 495 11.72 -7.93 -10.37
C TYR A 495 13.05 -8.11 -9.61
N VAL A 496 13.21 -7.42 -8.48
CA VAL A 496 14.43 -7.49 -7.67
C VAL A 496 14.73 -8.90 -7.22
N GLN A 497 13.73 -9.60 -6.67
CA GLN A 497 13.93 -10.96 -6.19
C GLN A 497 14.40 -11.90 -7.31
N ALA A 498 13.78 -11.78 -8.49
CA ALA A 498 14.19 -12.57 -9.66
C ALA A 498 15.62 -12.27 -10.10
N PHE A 499 15.98 -10.98 -10.20
CA PHE A 499 17.28 -10.62 -10.75
C PHE A 499 18.44 -10.76 -9.75
N LEU A 500 18.17 -10.65 -8.44
CA LEU A 500 19.17 -11.04 -7.43
C LEU A 500 19.47 -12.54 -7.51
N GLN A 501 18.47 -13.37 -7.75
CA GLN A 501 18.68 -14.81 -7.98
C GLN A 501 19.47 -15.05 -9.28
N GLU A 502 19.12 -14.37 -10.38
CA GLU A 502 19.89 -14.43 -11.63
C GLU A 502 21.35 -14.02 -11.43
N TYR A 503 21.57 -12.95 -10.63
CA TYR A 503 22.91 -12.50 -10.28
C TYR A 503 23.70 -13.59 -9.56
N ASP A 504 23.09 -14.22 -8.53
CA ASP A 504 23.71 -15.29 -7.76
C ASP A 504 24.09 -16.50 -8.64
N LEU A 505 23.19 -16.92 -9.53
CA LEU A 505 23.43 -18.00 -10.49
C LEU A 505 24.59 -17.69 -11.43
N ARG A 506 24.63 -16.48 -12.01
CA ARG A 506 25.72 -16.06 -12.93
C ARG A 506 27.09 -16.04 -12.25
N HIS A 507 27.11 -15.67 -10.97
CA HIS A 507 28.37 -15.60 -10.20
C HIS A 507 28.69 -16.91 -9.45
N ARG A 508 27.87 -17.97 -9.62
CA ARG A 508 27.98 -19.25 -8.91
C ARG A 508 28.05 -19.09 -7.39
N LEU A 509 27.30 -18.11 -6.85
CA LEU A 509 27.20 -17.87 -5.43
C LEU A 509 26.19 -18.86 -4.85
N THR A 510 26.65 -19.77 -4.02
CA THR A 510 25.75 -20.54 -3.17
C THR A 510 25.29 -19.63 -2.03
N PRO A 511 23.98 -19.54 -1.74
CA PRO A 511 23.52 -18.78 -0.60
C PRO A 511 24.20 -19.31 0.68
N ALA A 512 24.97 -18.50 1.39
CA ALA A 512 25.48 -18.88 2.69
C ALA A 512 24.29 -19.10 3.64
N THR A 513 23.90 -20.36 3.81
CA THR A 513 22.86 -20.87 4.72
C THR A 513 21.69 -19.91 4.97
N PRO A 514 20.79 -19.65 3.95
CA PRO A 514 19.64 -18.79 4.15
C PRO A 514 18.69 -19.29 5.25
N ALA A 515 18.65 -20.59 5.49
CA ALA A 515 17.86 -21.18 6.56
C ALA A 515 18.39 -20.84 7.95
N GLN A 516 19.70 -20.78 8.16
CA GLN A 516 20.24 -20.30 9.42
C GLN A 516 19.86 -18.84 9.66
N LYS A 517 19.96 -17.97 8.64
CA LYS A 517 19.48 -16.58 8.76
C LYS A 517 17.96 -16.48 8.90
N ALA A 518 17.18 -17.37 8.28
CA ALA A 518 15.73 -17.41 8.43
C ALA A 518 15.30 -17.97 9.80
N LEU A 519 16.04 -18.94 10.35
CA LEU A 519 15.83 -19.47 11.71
C LEU A 519 16.27 -18.49 12.80
N GLU A 520 17.23 -17.63 12.53
CA GLU A 520 17.66 -16.54 13.43
C GLU A 520 16.64 -15.39 13.49
N THR A 521 15.76 -15.25 12.48
CA THR A 521 14.67 -14.27 12.47
C THR A 521 13.34 -14.91 12.87
N LEU A 522 13.13 -15.15 14.15
CA LEU A 522 11.86 -15.65 14.74
C LEU A 522 10.57 -15.03 14.19
N PRO A 523 10.49 -13.75 13.79
CA PRO A 523 9.29 -13.17 13.18
C PRO A 523 8.88 -13.80 11.83
N ALA A 524 9.81 -14.38 11.07
CA ALA A 524 9.49 -14.98 9.78
C ALA A 524 8.75 -16.33 9.93
N LEU A 525 9.04 -17.09 10.98
CA LEU A 525 8.38 -18.38 11.24
C LEU A 525 6.90 -18.24 11.61
N GLU A 526 6.48 -17.11 12.17
CA GLU A 526 5.06 -16.86 12.45
C GLU A 526 4.21 -16.71 11.18
N GLN A 527 4.80 -16.41 10.03
CA GLN A 527 4.08 -16.29 8.76
C GLN A 527 3.53 -17.63 8.26
N VAL A 528 4.05 -18.74 8.72
CA VAL A 528 3.56 -20.09 8.38
C VAL A 528 2.55 -20.64 9.37
N LYS A 529 2.36 -20.00 10.52
CA LYS A 529 1.44 -20.43 11.57
C LYS A 529 0.00 -20.46 11.06
N GLY A 530 -0.64 -21.60 11.22
CA GLY A 530 -2.02 -21.85 10.77
C GLY A 530 -2.19 -22.03 9.26
N LYS A 531 -1.11 -21.95 8.47
CA LYS A 531 -1.16 -22.20 7.02
C LYS A 531 -0.92 -23.68 6.71
N THR A 532 -1.56 -24.16 5.65
CA THR A 532 -1.44 -25.53 5.16
C THR A 532 -0.76 -25.58 3.80
N PHE A 533 0.26 -26.43 3.72
CA PHE A 533 1.07 -26.65 2.53
C PHE A 533 0.98 -28.13 2.12
N VAL A 534 0.69 -28.40 0.87
CA VAL A 534 0.92 -29.72 0.26
C VAL A 534 2.18 -29.62 -0.59
N ILE A 535 3.12 -30.51 -0.37
CA ILE A 535 4.45 -30.48 -0.96
C ILE A 535 4.67 -31.81 -1.68
N CYS A 536 4.79 -31.75 -3.00
CA CYS A 536 5.12 -32.92 -3.79
C CYS A 536 6.65 -33.11 -3.83
N LEU A 537 7.12 -34.12 -3.13
CA LEU A 537 8.56 -34.42 -3.00
C LEU A 537 9.14 -34.89 -4.34
N PRO A 538 10.32 -34.42 -4.73
CA PRO A 538 11.12 -35.04 -5.80
C PRO A 538 11.69 -36.39 -5.33
N GLU A 539 12.13 -37.23 -6.27
CA GLU A 539 12.66 -38.57 -5.97
C GLU A 539 13.87 -38.57 -5.00
N HIS A 540 14.58 -37.46 -4.89
CA HIS A 540 15.70 -37.25 -3.96
C HIS A 540 15.59 -35.87 -3.30
N GLY A 541 15.39 -35.78 -1.97
CA GLY A 541 15.20 -34.48 -1.31
C GLY A 541 15.28 -34.54 0.22
N GLN A 542 16.49 -34.78 0.79
CA GLN A 542 16.65 -34.82 2.26
C GLN A 542 16.39 -33.47 2.92
N ASP A 543 16.78 -32.36 2.27
CA ASP A 543 16.64 -31.00 2.83
C ASP A 543 15.18 -30.54 2.88
N ILE A 544 14.35 -30.95 1.93
CA ILE A 544 12.92 -30.61 1.86
C ILE A 544 12.14 -31.19 3.05
N ALA A 545 12.51 -32.38 3.52
CA ALA A 545 11.91 -32.99 4.70
C ALA A 545 12.26 -32.22 5.99
N ALA A 546 13.49 -31.70 6.09
CA ALA A 546 13.92 -30.87 7.20
C ALA A 546 13.20 -29.50 7.20
N ASP A 547 13.03 -28.90 6.03
CA ASP A 547 12.27 -27.64 5.87
C ASP A 547 10.80 -27.81 6.23
N ALA A 548 10.17 -28.92 5.81
CA ALA A 548 8.78 -29.25 6.16
C ALA A 548 8.62 -29.47 7.68
N ALA A 549 9.59 -30.10 8.32
CA ALA A 549 9.61 -30.26 9.77
C ALA A 549 9.73 -28.90 10.49
N ALA A 550 10.53 -27.97 9.96
CA ALA A 550 10.67 -26.60 10.50
C ALA A 550 9.34 -25.82 10.35
N ILE A 551 8.65 -25.90 9.22
CA ILE A 551 7.31 -25.31 9.01
C ILE A 551 6.33 -25.84 10.05
N THR A 552 6.34 -27.16 10.28
CA THR A 552 5.43 -27.81 11.26
C THR A 552 5.75 -27.39 12.69
N ALA A 553 7.03 -27.31 13.05
CA ALA A 553 7.47 -26.82 14.36
C ALA A 553 7.08 -25.36 14.62
N ALA A 554 6.95 -24.56 13.55
CA ALA A 554 6.50 -23.16 13.60
C ALA A 554 4.96 -23.00 13.63
N GLY A 555 4.20 -24.10 13.72
CA GLY A 555 2.73 -24.09 13.80
C GLY A 555 2.02 -24.04 12.45
N GLY A 556 2.70 -24.29 11.35
CA GLY A 556 2.12 -24.58 10.05
C GLY A 556 1.80 -26.07 9.89
N THR A 557 1.11 -26.45 8.83
CA THR A 557 0.87 -27.85 8.46
C THR A 557 1.55 -28.14 7.12
N ALA A 558 2.51 -29.05 7.08
CA ALA A 558 3.19 -29.47 5.87
C ALA A 558 2.86 -30.95 5.58
N VAL A 559 2.16 -31.21 4.48
CA VAL A 559 1.80 -32.56 4.01
C VAL A 559 2.74 -32.95 2.87
N LEU A 560 3.58 -33.94 3.09
CA LEU A 560 4.56 -34.44 2.13
C LEU A 560 3.96 -35.59 1.31
N MET A 561 4.07 -35.52 -0.02
CA MET A 561 3.57 -36.51 -0.96
C MET A 561 4.61 -36.82 -2.03
N GLN A 562 4.61 -38.03 -2.59
CA GLN A 562 5.51 -38.44 -3.65
C GLN A 562 4.85 -38.40 -5.04
N ASP A 563 3.57 -38.72 -5.07
CA ASP A 563 2.80 -38.76 -6.32
C ASP A 563 2.18 -37.39 -6.62
N ARG A 564 2.41 -36.86 -7.83
CA ARG A 564 1.94 -35.54 -8.26
C ARG A 564 0.41 -35.43 -8.37
N ALA A 565 -0.25 -36.49 -8.83
CA ALA A 565 -1.71 -36.52 -8.98
C ALA A 565 -2.39 -36.62 -7.61
N GLN A 566 -1.80 -37.40 -6.70
CA GLN A 566 -2.27 -37.50 -5.33
C GLN A 566 -2.05 -36.17 -4.57
N ALA A 567 -0.93 -35.49 -4.79
CA ALA A 567 -0.68 -34.17 -4.22
C ALA A 567 -1.73 -33.15 -4.70
N LEU A 568 -2.08 -33.14 -5.99
CA LEU A 568 -3.12 -32.30 -6.56
C LEU A 568 -4.49 -32.57 -5.91
N SER A 569 -4.93 -33.82 -5.88
CA SER A 569 -6.23 -34.18 -5.33
C SER A 569 -6.35 -33.90 -3.82
N THR A 570 -5.26 -34.10 -3.08
CA THR A 570 -5.19 -33.77 -1.65
C THR A 570 -5.26 -32.27 -1.44
N ALA A 571 -4.49 -31.48 -2.21
CA ALA A 571 -4.49 -30.03 -2.10
C ALA A 571 -5.87 -29.42 -2.39
N GLN A 572 -6.57 -29.92 -3.40
CA GLN A 572 -7.94 -29.51 -3.73
C GLN A 572 -8.94 -29.88 -2.65
N SER A 573 -8.87 -31.11 -2.12
CA SER A 573 -9.80 -31.59 -1.07
C SER A 573 -9.64 -30.87 0.27
N MET A 574 -8.40 -30.43 0.58
CA MET A 574 -8.07 -29.72 1.83
C MET A 574 -8.16 -28.20 1.72
N HIS A 575 -8.39 -27.65 0.53
CA HIS A 575 -8.37 -26.21 0.26
C HIS A 575 -7.12 -25.53 0.84
N VAL A 576 -5.94 -26.05 0.51
CA VAL A 576 -4.67 -25.60 1.09
C VAL A 576 -4.26 -24.20 0.65
N ASP A 577 -3.48 -23.52 1.46
CA ASP A 577 -2.93 -22.20 1.14
C ASP A 577 -1.96 -22.24 -0.05
N LYS A 578 -1.12 -23.29 -0.11
CA LYS A 578 -0.17 -23.50 -1.21
C LYS A 578 -0.01 -24.98 -1.54
N LEU A 579 0.03 -25.29 -2.85
CA LEU A 579 0.55 -26.53 -3.39
C LEU A 579 1.93 -26.26 -4.00
N ILE A 580 2.93 -27.05 -3.67
CA ILE A 580 4.32 -26.85 -4.09
C ILE A 580 4.81 -28.07 -4.87
N TYR A 581 5.23 -27.84 -6.12
CA TYR A 581 5.91 -28.81 -6.96
C TYR A 581 7.37 -28.45 -7.13
N PHE A 582 8.20 -29.48 -7.32
CA PHE A 582 9.62 -29.31 -7.65
C PHE A 582 9.92 -29.80 -9.08
N VAL A 583 10.82 -29.08 -9.75
CA VAL A 583 11.40 -29.44 -11.05
C VAL A 583 12.93 -29.45 -10.96
N ASP A 584 13.56 -30.25 -11.81
CA ASP A 584 15.04 -30.38 -11.81
C ASP A 584 15.74 -29.18 -12.50
N GLU A 585 15.03 -28.48 -13.35
CA GLU A 585 15.52 -27.30 -14.07
C GLU A 585 15.16 -26.03 -13.32
N GLU A 586 15.96 -24.96 -13.49
CA GLU A 586 15.58 -23.63 -13.02
C GLU A 586 14.41 -23.10 -13.85
N PRO A 587 13.20 -22.96 -13.27
CA PRO A 587 12.03 -22.54 -14.04
C PRO A 587 12.19 -21.17 -14.70
N SER A 588 12.95 -20.27 -14.06
CA SER A 588 13.25 -18.92 -14.55
C SER A 588 14.18 -18.94 -15.77
N LEU A 589 15.15 -19.85 -15.84
CA LEU A 589 16.08 -19.98 -16.96
C LEU A 589 15.45 -20.68 -18.18
N ALA A 590 14.48 -21.56 -17.95
CA ALA A 590 13.78 -22.29 -18.99
C ALA A 590 12.89 -21.42 -19.88
N LEU A 591 12.57 -20.20 -19.46
CA LEU A 591 11.62 -19.28 -20.11
C LEU A 591 12.27 -18.29 -21.10
N GLY A 592 13.62 -18.29 -21.22
CA GLY A 592 14.40 -17.43 -22.13
C GLY A 592 14.56 -15.98 -21.63
N GLU A 593 15.65 -15.33 -22.07
CA GLU A 593 16.11 -14.04 -21.52
C GLU A 593 15.10 -12.88 -21.57
N ASN A 594 14.16 -12.87 -22.51
CA ASN A 594 13.18 -11.79 -22.68
C ASN A 594 11.86 -11.99 -21.91
N ARG A 595 11.62 -13.13 -21.28
CA ARG A 595 10.34 -13.48 -20.65
C ARG A 595 10.44 -13.76 -19.15
N GLN A 596 11.62 -13.84 -18.58
CA GLN A 596 11.85 -14.27 -17.19
C GLN A 596 11.15 -13.40 -16.14
N ALA A 597 11.08 -12.09 -16.37
CA ALA A 597 10.49 -11.15 -15.41
C ALA A 597 8.95 -11.12 -15.41
N GLU A 598 8.32 -11.49 -16.53
CA GLU A 598 6.85 -11.47 -16.68
C GLU A 598 6.16 -12.73 -16.13
N LEU A 599 6.92 -13.78 -15.79
CA LEU A 599 6.40 -15.13 -15.59
C LEU A 599 6.55 -15.68 -14.17
N LEU A 600 7.15 -14.91 -13.26
CA LEU A 600 7.32 -15.32 -11.86
C LEU A 600 6.00 -15.39 -11.10
N ARG A 601 5.04 -14.58 -11.51
CA ARG A 601 3.67 -14.63 -11.01
C ARG A 601 2.70 -14.52 -12.16
N MET A 602 1.79 -15.48 -12.30
CA MET A 602 0.81 -15.51 -13.36
C MET A 602 -0.54 -15.96 -12.85
N ASP A 603 -1.60 -15.44 -13.47
CA ASP A 603 -2.94 -15.98 -13.31
C ASP A 603 -3.16 -17.20 -14.19
N GLY A 604 -4.29 -17.88 -14.00
CA GLY A 604 -4.63 -19.07 -14.77
C GLY A 604 -4.71 -18.82 -16.29
N LYS A 605 -5.07 -17.61 -16.72
CA LYS A 605 -5.15 -17.24 -18.16
C LYS A 605 -3.78 -17.15 -18.80
N LYS A 606 -2.81 -16.53 -18.10
CA LYS A 606 -1.42 -16.45 -18.57
C LYS A 606 -0.77 -17.84 -18.60
N ALA A 607 -1.03 -18.67 -17.58
CA ALA A 607 -0.54 -20.04 -17.54
C ALA A 607 -1.08 -20.87 -18.71
N ALA A 608 -2.36 -20.75 -19.04
CA ALA A 608 -2.97 -21.43 -20.18
C ALA A 608 -2.38 -20.96 -21.52
N ALA A 609 -2.24 -19.65 -21.71
CA ALA A 609 -1.64 -19.08 -22.92
C ALA A 609 -0.21 -19.58 -23.16
N LEU A 610 0.62 -19.64 -22.11
CA LEU A 610 1.97 -20.18 -22.19
C LEU A 610 2.02 -21.64 -22.58
N LEU A 611 1.08 -22.45 -22.10
CA LEU A 611 0.96 -23.85 -22.47
C LEU A 611 0.56 -24.01 -23.94
N GLU A 612 -0.29 -23.14 -24.47
CA GLU A 612 -0.70 -23.13 -25.88
C GLU A 612 0.44 -22.73 -26.83
N GLU A 613 1.34 -21.83 -26.39
CA GLU A 613 2.52 -21.44 -27.18
C GLU A 613 3.50 -22.59 -27.45
N GLY A 614 3.49 -23.65 -26.64
CA GLY A 614 4.29 -24.85 -26.83
C GLY A 614 5.83 -24.64 -26.76
N THR A 615 6.27 -23.55 -26.18
CA THR A 615 7.72 -23.16 -26.11
C THR A 615 8.41 -23.64 -24.83
N LEU A 616 7.67 -24.20 -23.88
CA LEU A 616 8.20 -24.65 -22.60
C LEU A 616 8.88 -26.03 -22.67
N PRO A 617 9.94 -26.29 -21.86
CA PRO A 617 10.45 -27.64 -21.63
C PRO A 617 9.34 -28.57 -21.14
N ALA A 618 9.37 -29.84 -21.59
CA ALA A 618 8.30 -30.79 -21.36
C ALA A 618 7.95 -30.99 -19.88
N ALA A 619 8.97 -31.10 -19.01
CA ALA A 619 8.78 -31.27 -17.57
C ALA A 619 8.12 -30.05 -16.91
N LEU A 620 8.52 -28.84 -17.33
CA LEU A 620 7.93 -27.59 -16.84
C LEU A 620 6.49 -27.41 -17.35
N ALA A 621 6.24 -27.73 -18.63
CA ALA A 621 4.89 -27.66 -19.22
C ALA A 621 3.91 -28.61 -18.53
N GLU A 622 4.35 -29.83 -18.22
CA GLU A 622 3.55 -30.81 -17.48
C GLU A 622 3.23 -30.31 -16.05
N THR A 623 4.24 -29.77 -15.37
CA THR A 623 4.07 -29.23 -14.01
C THR A 623 3.18 -27.98 -14.01
N LEU A 624 3.30 -27.12 -15.02
CA LEU A 624 2.45 -25.93 -15.17
C LEU A 624 0.98 -26.30 -15.44
N LYS A 625 0.70 -27.40 -16.17
CA LYS A 625 -0.66 -27.94 -16.33
C LYS A 625 -1.27 -28.36 -14.99
N LEU A 626 -0.48 -29.04 -14.16
CA LEU A 626 -0.95 -29.45 -12.81
C LEU A 626 -1.18 -28.22 -11.92
N ALA A 627 -0.34 -27.20 -12.04
CA ALA A 627 -0.51 -25.95 -11.31
C ALA A 627 -1.79 -25.20 -11.71
N LEU A 628 -2.10 -25.17 -13.01
CA LEU A 628 -3.35 -24.60 -13.53
C LEU A 628 -4.57 -25.36 -13.00
N GLN A 629 -4.56 -26.68 -13.09
CA GLN A 629 -5.62 -27.53 -12.55
C GLN A 629 -5.83 -27.37 -11.04
N ALA A 630 -4.73 -27.14 -10.29
CA ALA A 630 -4.82 -26.90 -8.86
C ALA A 630 -5.58 -25.61 -8.55
N VAL A 631 -5.24 -24.54 -9.23
CA VAL A 631 -5.86 -23.22 -9.03
C VAL A 631 -7.32 -23.23 -9.49
N GLU A 632 -7.63 -23.82 -10.64
CA GLU A 632 -9.01 -24.01 -11.12
C GLU A 632 -9.84 -24.87 -10.15
N GLY A 633 -9.20 -25.79 -9.45
CA GLY A 633 -9.82 -26.63 -8.42
C GLY A 633 -9.87 -26.02 -7.02
N GLY A 634 -9.58 -24.70 -6.87
CA GLY A 634 -9.77 -23.97 -5.62
C GLY A 634 -8.56 -23.92 -4.67
N VAL A 635 -7.38 -24.35 -5.11
CA VAL A 635 -6.13 -24.12 -4.37
C VAL A 635 -5.73 -22.66 -4.50
N GLY A 636 -5.47 -21.97 -3.39
CA GLY A 636 -5.18 -20.54 -3.39
C GLY A 636 -3.96 -20.15 -4.23
N ARG A 637 -2.88 -20.95 -4.17
CA ARG A 637 -1.66 -20.76 -4.97
C ARG A 637 -0.99 -22.09 -5.27
N CYS A 638 -0.44 -22.22 -6.48
CA CYS A 638 0.46 -23.32 -6.82
C CYS A 638 1.83 -22.76 -7.20
N VAL A 639 2.89 -23.28 -6.59
CA VAL A 639 4.27 -22.81 -6.79
C VAL A 639 5.12 -23.95 -7.35
N ILE A 640 5.89 -23.63 -8.39
CA ILE A 640 6.84 -24.54 -9.02
C ILE A 640 8.25 -24.06 -8.67
N LEU A 641 8.99 -24.82 -7.89
CA LEU A 641 10.33 -24.51 -7.41
C LEU A 641 11.39 -25.34 -8.12
N SER A 642 12.58 -24.78 -8.24
CA SER A 642 13.76 -25.59 -8.61
C SER A 642 14.25 -26.40 -7.41
N ARG A 643 14.77 -27.58 -7.69
CA ARG A 643 15.42 -28.43 -6.69
C ARG A 643 16.86 -28.00 -6.38
N THR A 644 17.45 -27.08 -7.13
CA THR A 644 18.88 -26.75 -7.10
C THR A 644 19.30 -25.79 -6.01
N GLY A 645 18.54 -25.60 -4.95
CA GLY A 645 18.90 -24.71 -3.84
C GLY A 645 18.75 -25.38 -2.47
N GLU A 646 19.60 -25.04 -1.51
CA GLU A 646 19.41 -25.43 -0.12
C GLU A 646 18.21 -24.68 0.50
N HIS A 647 17.35 -25.39 1.21
CA HIS A 647 16.21 -24.83 1.96
C HIS A 647 15.22 -23.98 1.15
N VAL A 648 15.09 -24.24 -0.15
CA VAL A 648 14.17 -23.51 -1.03
C VAL A 648 12.71 -23.54 -0.58
N LEU A 649 12.28 -24.64 0.02
CA LEU A 649 10.94 -24.79 0.56
C LEU A 649 10.67 -23.81 1.71
N LEU A 650 11.60 -23.71 2.66
CA LEU A 650 11.46 -22.83 3.81
C LEU A 650 11.45 -21.36 3.38
N LEU A 651 12.31 -20.99 2.44
CA LEU A 651 12.36 -19.62 1.90
C LEU A 651 11.06 -19.22 1.18
N GLU A 652 10.49 -20.13 0.40
CA GLU A 652 9.20 -19.90 -0.27
C GLU A 652 8.05 -19.85 0.75
N ALA A 653 8.03 -20.73 1.74
CA ALA A 653 7.00 -20.75 2.78
C ALA A 653 6.99 -19.47 3.62
N LEU A 654 8.17 -18.94 3.92
CA LEU A 654 8.36 -17.69 4.66
C LEU A 654 8.09 -16.42 3.83
N GLY A 655 7.86 -16.55 2.51
CA GLY A 655 7.59 -15.42 1.62
C GLY A 655 8.75 -14.44 1.47
N GLN A 656 9.97 -14.85 1.83
CA GLN A 656 11.16 -13.98 1.78
C GLN A 656 11.76 -13.88 0.39
N ARG A 657 11.48 -14.84 -0.51
CA ARG A 657 11.92 -14.84 -1.91
C ARG A 657 10.88 -15.52 -2.81
N VAL A 658 10.71 -15.01 -4.01
CA VAL A 658 10.06 -15.75 -5.09
C VAL A 658 11.13 -16.61 -5.74
N LEU A 659 11.15 -17.90 -5.45
CA LEU A 659 12.17 -18.84 -5.92
C LEU A 659 11.74 -19.64 -7.15
N GLY A 660 10.52 -19.39 -7.64
CA GLY A 660 9.97 -20.16 -8.75
C GLY A 660 8.74 -19.49 -9.38
N ILE A 661 8.05 -20.24 -10.22
CA ILE A 661 6.81 -19.78 -10.86
C ILE A 661 5.65 -19.94 -9.90
N CYS A 662 4.89 -18.87 -9.67
CA CYS A 662 3.67 -18.90 -8.86
C CYS A 662 2.44 -18.70 -9.76
N VAL A 663 1.53 -19.68 -9.77
CA VAL A 663 0.21 -19.60 -10.42
C VAL A 663 -0.84 -19.32 -9.35
N SER A 664 -1.67 -18.31 -9.55
CA SER A 664 -2.76 -17.94 -8.63
C SER A 664 -4.10 -17.86 -9.36
N ALA A 665 -5.18 -17.90 -8.59
CA ALA A 665 -6.53 -17.81 -9.10
C ALA A 665 -6.83 -16.44 -9.76
#